data_f78c888a730c26ce90dd23d9073d0b04
#
_entry.id   f78c888a730c26ce90dd23d9073d0b04
#
_cell.length_a   1.000
_cell.length_b   1.000
_cell.length_c   1.000
_cell.angle_alpha   90.00
_cell.angle_beta   90.00
_cell.angle_gamma   90.00
#
_symmetry.space_group_name_H-M   'P 1'
#
loop_
_entity.id
_entity.type
_entity.pdbx_description
1 polymer ?
#
loop_
_entity_poly.entity_id
_entity_poly.type
_entity_poly.pdbx_seq_one_letter_code
_entity_poly.pdbx_strand_id
1 'polypeptide(L)'
;MEWQNVKRDECQKRKRRNSFQLGIRRLATRLATRLATRLTARLAIRLSTSLSTRVIVPTVVLGLFASSLPNTSLGQGTEEQLPQAQVEFFESRIRPVLIEHCYECHSADSKIVQANLLVDTKSGLLQGGDSGPSLVPNQPDQSLLLKALLYEDSQMPPKGKLSDEIINDFRKWIAEGAIDPRTATANRPEKPWIDPTAAATHWAFQPLKPLQGLSQVYSNDLNSPTSTQSNNHPLVASPTNRIDYFVEATLHKKGMLPAAQADAMVLLRRLSFDLTGLPPTLEETERYLNDPPELRYELLVDRLLSSPQYGARWARHWLDSVRYANSNGADENHEMPNAWRYRDWVVDALNEDLSFDAFVRQQIAGDLLPPPDDEIQRNRLITATGFWVLGPKMLAEQDKAKMQIDIVDEQIDTFSRTMLGVTLSCARCHDHKFDPFTQKDYFALAGVLMSTRTMADQAFVSNWMERELPTQARHEQRAAHQAAIDEATQARHLLLMKTHQDLLDQGKIPQLPENNKEPIKDGPYTEEMKKQIEESQKHLESLQKGMPAFDRAMAVEEAKEKVDMPVHLRGNHLKPSDERVPRGVPKILVKAVEFPSIPPDQSGRMQLADWLTNPQHPLLARVMVNRIWMWHFGQPLVSTPSNFGLKGQSPSHPELLDDLAIRWIEQGWSLKWLHREIVTSEAYRRTSRDARYEESDPENRWLWKQNERRLEMEPIRDSLLACSSRLDARLGPPLKGEGPRRSIYLNINRAALDDLFSVFDYVDPASHIEQRPVTTVPSQALFFLNNPIVSTASETLGEQIAKSSQDDRESIDQAFRKVLGRAPSSREIDRSLSFLQLCVDALAEQSQATPATGVPVDKQQYRTAALSAFVHGLFSTREFIWIE
;
A
#
# COMPACT_ATOMS: atom_id res chain seq x y z
N MET A 1 -53.89 13.17 -21.81
CA MET A 1 -53.64 14.47 -21.16
C MET A 1 -53.35 14.38 -19.65
N GLU A 2 -53.99 13.51 -18.91
CA GLU A 2 -53.74 13.36 -17.45
C GLU A 2 -52.29 12.92 -17.11
N TRP A 3 -51.69 12.00 -17.88
CA TRP A 3 -50.33 11.48 -17.63
C TRP A 3 -49.21 12.54 -17.83
N GLN A 4 -49.44 13.52 -18.70
CA GLN A 4 -48.47 14.63 -18.91
C GLN A 4 -48.58 15.69 -17.79
N ASN A 5 -49.76 15.86 -17.19
CA ASN A 5 -49.95 16.77 -16.06
C ASN A 5 -49.32 16.23 -14.78
N VAL A 6 -49.40 14.91 -14.52
CA VAL A 6 -48.75 14.28 -13.34
C VAL A 6 -47.22 14.39 -13.42
N LYS A 7 -46.61 14.13 -14.58
CA LYS A 7 -45.16 14.31 -14.75
C LYS A 7 -44.69 15.76 -14.63
N ARG A 8 -45.53 16.71 -15.04
CA ARG A 8 -45.22 18.15 -14.89
C ARG A 8 -45.25 18.60 -13.44
N ASP A 9 -46.21 18.07 -12.67
CA ASP A 9 -46.37 18.37 -11.24
C ASP A 9 -45.25 17.73 -10.41
N GLU A 10 -44.84 16.51 -10.71
CA GLU A 10 -43.68 15.86 -10.09
C GLU A 10 -42.36 16.57 -10.43
N CYS A 11 -42.20 17.03 -11.66
CA CYS A 11 -41.00 17.78 -12.07
C CYS A 11 -40.94 19.15 -11.38
N GLN A 12 -42.11 19.82 -11.20
CA GLN A 12 -42.18 21.08 -10.44
C GLN A 12 -41.93 20.86 -8.95
N LYS A 13 -42.46 19.80 -8.34
CA LYS A 13 -42.22 19.44 -6.95
C LYS A 13 -40.72 19.10 -6.73
N ARG A 14 -40.08 18.41 -7.68
CA ARG A 14 -38.66 18.11 -7.66
C ARG A 14 -37.76 19.35 -7.79
N LYS A 15 -38.11 20.30 -8.68
CA LYS A 15 -37.41 21.60 -8.81
C LYS A 15 -37.55 22.46 -7.54
N ARG A 16 -38.72 22.48 -6.93
CA ARG A 16 -38.97 23.22 -5.68
C ARG A 16 -38.21 22.61 -4.49
N ARG A 17 -38.17 21.28 -4.40
CA ARG A 17 -37.39 20.57 -3.39
C ARG A 17 -35.87 20.84 -3.52
N ASN A 18 -35.36 20.90 -4.76
CA ASN A 18 -33.93 21.20 -5.03
C ASN A 18 -33.58 22.66 -4.71
N SER A 19 -34.44 23.64 -5.00
CA SER A 19 -34.15 25.05 -4.67
C SER A 19 -34.21 25.35 -3.18
N PHE A 20 -35.09 24.69 -2.44
CA PHE A 20 -35.17 24.77 -0.97
C PHE A 20 -33.94 24.11 -0.33
N GLN A 21 -33.53 22.94 -0.80
CA GLN A 21 -32.31 22.28 -0.35
C GLN A 21 -31.03 23.11 -0.64
N LEU A 22 -30.97 23.81 -1.76
CA LEU A 22 -29.85 24.71 -2.07
C LEU A 22 -29.79 25.91 -1.11
N GLY A 23 -30.91 26.41 -0.67
CA GLY A 23 -31.03 27.49 0.34
C GLY A 23 -30.51 27.03 1.70
N ILE A 24 -30.91 25.84 2.16
CA ILE A 24 -30.47 25.23 3.42
C ILE A 24 -28.95 24.97 3.39
N ARG A 25 -28.40 24.42 2.29
CA ARG A 25 -26.97 24.20 2.12
C ARG A 25 -26.17 25.49 2.26
N ARG A 26 -26.62 26.59 1.63
CA ARG A 26 -25.92 27.88 1.73
C ARG A 26 -25.96 28.49 3.13
N LEU A 27 -27.03 28.26 3.90
CA LEU A 27 -27.15 28.75 5.27
C LEU A 27 -26.29 27.92 6.24
N ALA A 28 -26.34 26.60 6.15
CA ALA A 28 -25.50 25.69 6.96
C ALA A 28 -24.00 25.98 6.75
N THR A 29 -23.59 26.18 5.50
CA THR A 29 -22.20 26.54 5.17
C THR A 29 -21.84 27.92 5.74
N ARG A 30 -22.69 28.92 5.66
CA ARG A 30 -22.44 30.26 6.23
C ARG A 30 -22.37 30.28 7.76
N LEU A 31 -23.21 29.51 8.45
CA LEU A 31 -23.20 29.38 9.90
C LEU A 31 -21.96 28.61 10.37
N ALA A 32 -21.62 27.50 9.71
CA ALA A 32 -20.42 26.73 9.99
C ALA A 32 -19.14 27.56 9.76
N THR A 33 -19.07 28.32 8.68
CA THR A 33 -17.95 29.21 8.35
C THR A 33 -17.82 30.33 9.39
N ARG A 34 -18.92 30.96 9.85
CA ARG A 34 -18.89 31.98 10.91
C ARG A 34 -18.46 31.41 12.27
N LEU A 35 -18.85 30.18 12.61
CA LEU A 35 -18.38 29.51 13.84
C LEU A 35 -16.89 29.15 13.75
N ALA A 36 -16.46 28.60 12.62
CA ALA A 36 -15.06 28.29 12.37
C ALA A 36 -14.17 29.53 12.44
N THR A 37 -14.60 30.64 11.83
CA THR A 37 -13.85 31.91 11.86
C THR A 37 -13.78 32.52 13.27
N ARG A 38 -14.79 32.33 14.11
CA ARG A 38 -14.74 32.77 15.52
C ARG A 38 -13.88 31.86 16.39
N LEU A 39 -13.79 30.55 16.09
CA LEU A 39 -12.89 29.64 16.80
C LEU A 39 -11.42 29.88 16.41
N THR A 40 -11.13 30.07 15.10
CA THR A 40 -9.77 30.37 14.62
C THR A 40 -9.26 31.72 15.12
N ALA A 41 -10.12 32.74 15.19
CA ALA A 41 -9.75 34.04 15.78
C ALA A 41 -9.41 33.92 17.27
N ARG A 42 -10.12 33.09 18.03
CA ARG A 42 -9.81 32.83 19.46
C ARG A 42 -8.55 31.96 19.67
N LEU A 43 -8.22 31.05 18.73
CA LEU A 43 -6.96 30.30 18.74
C LEU A 43 -5.77 31.19 18.38
N ALA A 44 -5.93 32.07 17.38
CA ALA A 44 -4.88 33.02 16.98
C ALA A 44 -4.52 34.01 18.10
N ILE A 45 -5.51 34.44 18.87
CA ILE A 45 -5.27 35.31 20.05
C ILE A 45 -4.57 34.58 21.18
N ARG A 46 -4.74 33.27 21.34
CA ARG A 46 -3.99 32.47 22.35
C ARG A 46 -2.57 32.13 21.90
N LEU A 47 -2.30 32.01 20.61
CA LEU A 47 -0.94 31.77 20.08
C LEU A 47 -0.09 33.05 20.03
N SER A 48 -0.70 34.25 19.96
CA SER A 48 0.05 35.52 19.95
C SER A 48 0.52 35.96 21.33
N THR A 49 0.03 35.35 22.41
CA THR A 49 0.44 35.68 23.80
C THR A 49 1.54 34.77 24.36
N SER A 50 2.03 33.78 23.62
CA SER A 50 3.07 32.84 24.07
C SER A 50 4.42 32.98 23.36
N LEU A 51 4.59 33.94 22.44
CA LEU A 51 5.85 34.16 21.71
C LEU A 51 6.40 35.57 21.97
N SER A 52 6.77 35.84 23.22
CA SER A 52 7.68 36.92 23.55
C SER A 52 8.60 36.44 24.64
N THR A 53 9.77 35.93 24.32
CA THR A 53 11.04 36.21 25.01
C THR A 53 12.22 35.37 24.53
N ARG A 54 13.25 36.12 24.14
CA ARG A 54 14.70 35.82 24.17
C ARG A 54 15.34 35.13 22.98
N VAL A 55 15.76 36.00 22.07
CA VAL A 55 16.95 35.76 21.23
C VAL A 55 18.19 36.20 22.07
N ILE A 56 19.07 35.26 22.35
CA ILE A 56 20.43 35.55 22.87
C ILE A 56 21.40 35.17 21.73
N VAL A 57 22.14 36.20 21.30
CA VAL A 57 23.26 36.07 20.37
C VAL A 57 24.53 35.87 21.20
N PRO A 58 25.36 34.86 20.99
CA PRO A 58 26.70 34.83 21.53
C PRO A 58 27.71 35.44 20.59
N THR A 59 28.36 36.48 21.06
CA THR A 59 29.53 37.14 20.45
C THR A 59 30.76 36.24 20.57
N VAL A 60 31.42 35.98 19.44
CA VAL A 60 32.70 35.25 19.38
C VAL A 60 33.84 36.24 19.70
N VAL A 61 34.60 35.96 20.76
CA VAL A 61 35.85 36.64 21.07
C VAL A 61 37.01 35.85 20.47
N LEU A 62 37.77 36.54 19.63
CA LEU A 62 39.05 36.12 19.05
C LEU A 62 40.15 36.19 20.12
N GLY A 63 40.82 35.07 20.41
CA GLY A 63 42.02 35.03 21.22
C GLY A 63 43.19 34.39 20.49
N LEU A 64 44.16 35.22 20.14
CA LEU A 64 45.48 34.84 19.60
C LEU A 64 46.32 34.20 20.72
N PHE A 65 46.91 33.05 20.46
CA PHE A 65 48.14 32.62 21.11
C PHE A 65 49.09 31.96 20.09
N ALA A 66 50.22 32.62 19.90
CA ALA A 66 51.38 32.08 19.19
C ALA A 66 52.33 31.40 20.20
N SER A 67 52.84 30.24 19.86
CA SER A 67 54.11 29.73 20.38
C SER A 67 54.75 28.69 19.47
N SER A 68 55.88 28.98 19.11
CA SER A 68 57.07 28.51 18.47
C SER A 68 57.52 27.07 18.71
N LEU A 69 57.81 26.34 17.55
CA LEU A 69 58.97 25.57 17.11
C LEU A 69 59.50 24.37 17.93
N PRO A 70 60.13 23.34 17.34
CA PRO A 70 61.19 23.45 16.28
C PRO A 70 61.13 22.44 15.12
N ASN A 71 61.87 22.84 14.08
CA ASN A 71 62.27 22.10 12.90
C ASN A 71 62.94 20.73 13.14
N THR A 72 62.57 19.71 12.33
CA THR A 72 63.51 18.70 11.90
C THR A 72 63.31 18.49 10.39
N SER A 73 64.35 18.78 9.65
CA SER A 73 64.52 18.57 8.22
C SER A 73 64.71 17.10 7.89
N LEU A 74 63.94 16.56 6.92
CA LEU A 74 64.31 15.37 6.18
C LEU A 74 63.74 15.43 4.74
N GLY A 75 64.59 15.41 3.74
CA GLY A 75 64.33 14.86 2.42
C GLY A 75 63.67 15.77 1.39
N GLN A 76 64.43 16.56 0.68
CA GLN A 76 64.02 17.16 -0.61
C GLN A 76 63.83 16.05 -1.63
N GLY A 77 62.53 15.70 -1.92
CA GLY A 77 62.17 15.09 -3.21
C GLY A 77 62.06 16.20 -4.24
N THR A 78 62.72 16.06 -5.37
CA THR A 78 62.62 16.95 -6.51
C THR A 78 61.19 17.09 -6.97
N GLU A 79 60.51 18.22 -6.74
CA GLU A 79 59.27 18.62 -7.41
C GLU A 79 59.54 18.68 -8.89
N GLU A 80 58.97 17.74 -9.63
CA GLU A 80 58.86 17.81 -11.09
C GLU A 80 58.00 19.01 -11.44
N GLN A 81 58.59 20.11 -11.96
CA GLN A 81 57.87 21.31 -12.35
C GLN A 81 56.93 20.97 -13.48
N LEU A 82 55.62 20.98 -13.23
CA LEU A 82 54.59 20.74 -14.22
C LEU A 82 54.65 21.80 -15.35
N PRO A 83 54.42 21.42 -16.62
CA PRO A 83 54.49 22.34 -17.76
C PRO A 83 53.44 23.46 -17.58
N GLN A 84 53.86 24.70 -17.46
CA GLN A 84 53.04 25.85 -17.08
C GLN A 84 51.87 26.07 -18.06
N ALA A 85 52.03 25.84 -19.33
CA ALA A 85 50.98 25.98 -20.37
C ALA A 85 49.84 24.94 -20.17
N GLN A 86 50.16 23.73 -19.71
CA GLN A 86 49.18 22.68 -19.45
C GLN A 86 48.44 22.91 -18.14
N VAL A 87 49.10 23.47 -17.13
CA VAL A 87 48.50 23.91 -15.88
C VAL A 87 47.49 25.06 -16.17
N GLU A 88 47.84 26.03 -16.97
CA GLU A 88 46.97 27.13 -17.35
C GLU A 88 45.77 26.64 -18.18
N PHE A 89 45.99 25.67 -19.06
CA PHE A 89 44.89 25.02 -19.79
C PHE A 89 43.91 24.31 -18.87
N PHE A 90 44.41 23.56 -17.91
CA PHE A 90 43.55 22.90 -16.91
C PHE A 90 42.72 23.91 -16.09
N GLU A 91 43.37 24.93 -15.53
CA GLU A 91 42.74 25.92 -14.69
C GLU A 91 41.75 26.81 -15.44
N SER A 92 41.96 27.10 -16.73
CA SER A 92 41.11 27.97 -17.53
C SER A 92 40.01 27.24 -18.31
N ARG A 93 40.18 25.97 -18.69
CA ARG A 93 39.26 25.26 -19.60
C ARG A 93 38.62 24.01 -18.95
N ILE A 94 39.32 23.26 -18.12
CA ILE A 94 38.86 21.99 -17.58
C ILE A 94 38.22 22.17 -16.20
N ARG A 95 38.95 22.80 -15.27
CA ARG A 95 38.50 22.94 -13.89
C ARG A 95 37.17 23.69 -13.74
N PRO A 96 36.90 24.82 -14.46
CA PRO A 96 35.62 25.49 -14.38
C PRO A 96 34.44 24.59 -14.75
N VAL A 97 34.59 23.76 -15.80
CA VAL A 97 33.58 22.82 -16.26
C VAL A 97 33.33 21.73 -15.23
N LEU A 98 34.39 21.21 -14.61
CA LEU A 98 34.27 20.22 -13.52
C LEU A 98 33.48 20.80 -12.32
N ILE A 99 33.75 22.07 -11.94
CA ILE A 99 33.05 22.75 -10.86
C ILE A 99 31.59 22.95 -11.20
N GLU A 100 31.28 23.45 -12.38
CA GLU A 100 29.92 23.85 -12.78
C GLU A 100 29.01 22.65 -13.03
N HIS A 101 29.54 21.56 -13.63
CA HIS A 101 28.73 20.49 -14.16
C HIS A 101 28.89 19.15 -13.43
N CYS A 102 29.95 18.98 -12.61
CA CYS A 102 30.27 17.67 -12.00
C CYS A 102 30.33 17.69 -10.47
N TYR A 103 30.80 18.79 -9.83
CA TYR A 103 31.04 18.80 -8.38
C TYR A 103 29.78 18.66 -7.56
N GLU A 104 28.60 19.05 -8.07
CA GLU A 104 27.32 18.89 -7.36
C GLU A 104 27.09 17.43 -6.93
N CYS A 105 27.56 16.46 -7.73
CA CYS A 105 27.37 15.04 -7.53
C CYS A 105 28.68 14.25 -7.28
N HIS A 106 29.83 14.77 -7.69
CA HIS A 106 31.11 14.05 -7.73
C HIS A 106 32.25 14.79 -7.01
N SER A 107 31.97 15.41 -5.89
CA SER A 107 32.99 16.06 -5.02
C SER A 107 32.86 15.60 -3.58
N ALA A 108 33.91 15.82 -2.78
CA ALA A 108 33.90 15.51 -1.35
C ALA A 108 32.81 16.28 -0.57
N ASP A 109 32.41 17.46 -1.07
CA ASP A 109 31.35 18.31 -0.47
C ASP A 109 29.95 17.91 -0.91
N SER A 110 29.79 16.93 -1.82
CA SER A 110 28.49 16.44 -2.27
C SER A 110 27.76 15.75 -1.11
N LYS A 111 26.45 15.98 -0.94
CA LYS A 111 25.65 15.28 0.07
C LYS A 111 25.76 13.76 -0.05
N ILE A 112 25.84 13.25 -1.27
CA ILE A 112 26.09 11.85 -1.62
C ILE A 112 27.00 11.85 -2.82
N VAL A 113 28.20 11.28 -2.69
CA VAL A 113 29.13 11.13 -3.82
C VAL A 113 28.59 10.03 -4.74
N GLN A 114 28.15 10.42 -5.94
CA GLN A 114 27.57 9.49 -6.92
C GLN A 114 28.65 8.59 -7.52
N ALA A 115 28.35 7.28 -7.67
CA ALA A 115 29.25 6.26 -8.20
C ALA A 115 30.63 6.23 -7.50
N ASN A 116 30.74 6.69 -6.26
CA ASN A 116 32.02 6.85 -5.56
C ASN A 116 33.10 7.59 -6.36
N LEU A 117 32.75 8.41 -7.33
CA LEU A 117 33.66 9.13 -8.17
C LEU A 117 33.90 10.54 -7.58
N LEU A 118 35.15 10.86 -7.31
CA LEU A 118 35.59 12.19 -6.92
C LEU A 118 36.36 12.84 -8.09
N VAL A 119 35.78 13.90 -8.64
CA VAL A 119 36.42 14.70 -9.72
C VAL A 119 37.01 15.99 -9.24
N ASP A 120 36.90 16.28 -7.95
CA ASP A 120 37.42 17.48 -7.27
C ASP A 120 38.92 17.35 -6.92
N THR A 121 39.52 16.16 -7.09
CA THR A 121 40.93 15.89 -6.85
C THR A 121 41.59 15.14 -8.01
N LYS A 122 42.88 15.33 -8.24
CA LYS A 122 43.67 14.58 -9.21
C LYS A 122 43.62 13.06 -8.91
N SER A 123 43.85 12.70 -7.65
CA SER A 123 43.82 11.31 -7.22
C SER A 123 42.46 10.67 -7.41
N GLY A 124 41.37 11.39 -7.19
CA GLY A 124 40.01 10.92 -7.41
C GLY A 124 39.71 10.62 -8.89
N LEU A 125 40.12 11.50 -9.78
CA LEU A 125 39.99 11.28 -11.23
C LEU A 125 40.78 10.04 -11.70
N LEU A 126 42.01 9.87 -11.23
CA LEU A 126 42.85 8.74 -11.61
C LEU A 126 42.39 7.39 -11.02
N GLN A 127 41.93 7.41 -9.76
CA GLN A 127 41.35 6.23 -9.12
C GLN A 127 39.98 5.88 -9.72
N GLY A 128 39.23 6.90 -10.17
CA GLY A 128 37.89 6.76 -10.72
C GLY A 128 36.84 6.40 -9.67
N GLY A 129 35.71 5.82 -10.09
CA GLY A 129 34.60 5.44 -9.29
C GLY A 129 34.36 3.91 -9.24
N ASP A 130 33.09 3.53 -9.00
CA ASP A 130 32.67 2.12 -8.98
C ASP A 130 32.93 1.37 -10.32
N SER A 131 33.07 2.12 -11.41
CA SER A 131 33.34 1.60 -12.77
C SER A 131 34.80 1.51 -13.13
N GLY A 132 35.71 1.82 -12.20
CA GLY A 132 37.15 1.87 -12.42
C GLY A 132 37.67 3.28 -12.68
N PRO A 133 38.94 3.40 -13.16
CA PRO A 133 39.58 4.69 -13.42
C PRO A 133 38.74 5.55 -14.36
N SER A 134 38.42 6.78 -13.96
CA SER A 134 37.66 7.69 -14.81
C SER A 134 38.54 8.34 -15.92
N LEU A 135 39.83 8.32 -15.70
CA LEU A 135 40.81 9.01 -16.54
C LEU A 135 42.03 8.10 -16.76
N VAL A 136 42.41 7.92 -18.02
CA VAL A 136 43.64 7.21 -18.44
C VAL A 136 44.49 8.22 -19.16
N PRO A 137 45.56 8.77 -18.54
CA PRO A 137 46.43 9.76 -19.17
C PRO A 137 46.96 9.29 -20.52
N ASN A 138 47.05 10.19 -21.49
CA ASN A 138 47.43 9.96 -22.88
C ASN A 138 46.49 9.03 -23.69
N GLN A 139 45.37 8.56 -23.14
CA GLN A 139 44.43 7.65 -23.80
C GLN A 139 42.98 8.15 -23.70
N PRO A 140 42.58 9.12 -24.49
CA PRO A 140 41.25 9.67 -24.46
C PRO A 140 40.15 8.63 -24.66
N ASP A 141 40.30 7.76 -25.64
CA ASP A 141 39.27 6.76 -26.01
C ASP A 141 39.13 5.62 -24.96
N GLN A 142 40.08 5.47 -24.04
CA GLN A 142 39.99 4.55 -22.93
C GLN A 142 39.47 5.22 -21.64
N SER A 143 39.34 6.53 -21.59
CA SER A 143 38.94 7.31 -20.43
C SER A 143 37.41 7.32 -20.29
N LEU A 144 36.90 6.74 -19.20
CA LEU A 144 35.44 6.67 -18.91
C LEU A 144 34.82 8.07 -18.82
N LEU A 145 35.58 9.06 -18.32
CA LEU A 145 35.15 10.45 -18.27
C LEU A 145 34.77 10.98 -19.67
N LEU A 146 35.60 10.75 -20.67
CA LEU A 146 35.34 11.20 -22.02
C LEU A 146 34.15 10.46 -22.66
N LYS A 147 34.04 9.16 -22.46
CA LYS A 147 32.90 8.35 -22.92
C LYS A 147 31.58 8.83 -22.31
N ALA A 148 31.61 9.19 -21.04
CA ALA A 148 30.44 9.71 -20.35
C ALA A 148 30.01 11.09 -20.91
N LEU A 149 30.94 11.97 -21.21
CA LEU A 149 30.67 13.28 -21.84
C LEU A 149 30.16 13.13 -23.29
N LEU A 150 30.59 12.07 -23.99
CA LEU A 150 30.09 11.73 -25.34
C LEU A 150 28.72 11.08 -25.34
N TYR A 151 28.26 10.64 -24.19
CA TYR A 151 26.99 9.88 -24.00
C TYR A 151 27.05 8.45 -24.58
N GLU A 152 28.21 7.84 -24.60
CA GLU A 152 28.42 6.48 -25.15
C GLU A 152 28.07 5.41 -24.14
N ASP A 153 28.61 5.51 -22.89
CA ASP A 153 28.37 4.51 -21.83
C ASP A 153 27.46 5.01 -20.71
N SER A 154 27.46 6.31 -20.45
CA SER A 154 26.60 6.98 -19.48
C SER A 154 26.38 8.42 -19.92
N GLN A 155 25.24 9.00 -19.55
CA GLN A 155 24.87 10.35 -19.96
C GLN A 155 25.27 11.35 -18.88
N MET A 156 26.45 11.96 -19.00
CA MET A 156 26.96 12.95 -18.06
C MET A 156 27.40 14.25 -18.78
N PRO A 157 27.03 15.42 -18.23
CA PRO A 157 26.14 15.63 -17.07
C PRO A 157 24.67 15.36 -17.42
N PRO A 158 23.83 14.97 -16.43
CA PRO A 158 22.42 14.60 -16.68
C PRO A 158 21.53 15.76 -17.11
N LYS A 159 21.98 17.01 -16.89
CA LYS A 159 21.24 18.23 -17.27
C LYS A 159 21.34 18.52 -18.78
N GLY A 160 22.13 17.79 -19.55
CA GLY A 160 22.29 17.92 -20.98
C GLY A 160 23.74 17.73 -21.44
N LYS A 161 23.93 17.29 -22.68
CA LYS A 161 25.26 17.11 -23.29
C LYS A 161 25.98 18.43 -23.40
N LEU A 162 27.27 18.44 -23.03
CA LEU A 162 28.15 19.63 -23.20
C LEU A 162 28.43 19.90 -24.70
N SER A 163 28.82 21.13 -25.03
CA SER A 163 29.18 21.49 -26.41
C SER A 163 30.38 20.70 -26.88
N ASP A 164 30.46 20.47 -28.19
CA ASP A 164 31.57 19.74 -28.80
C ASP A 164 32.92 20.44 -28.56
N GLU A 165 32.94 21.78 -28.40
CA GLU A 165 34.12 22.51 -28.03
C GLU A 165 34.67 22.10 -26.66
N ILE A 166 33.77 22.04 -25.65
CA ILE A 166 34.15 21.62 -24.29
C ILE A 166 34.63 20.15 -24.30
N ILE A 167 33.93 19.28 -24.99
CA ILE A 167 34.28 17.85 -25.08
C ILE A 167 35.66 17.68 -25.74
N ASN A 168 35.97 18.49 -26.76
CA ASN A 168 37.27 18.51 -27.41
C ASN A 168 38.39 19.05 -26.50
N ASP A 169 38.08 19.99 -25.62
CA ASP A 169 39.03 20.46 -24.60
C ASP A 169 39.38 19.31 -23.62
N PHE A 170 38.42 18.54 -23.19
CA PHE A 170 38.67 17.33 -22.37
C PHE A 170 39.46 16.27 -23.12
N ARG A 171 39.16 16.00 -24.38
CA ARG A 171 39.92 15.09 -25.25
C ARG A 171 41.37 15.51 -25.37
N LYS A 172 41.63 16.80 -25.64
CA LYS A 172 42.95 17.40 -25.74
C LYS A 172 43.73 17.28 -24.45
N TRP A 173 43.10 17.67 -23.33
CA TRP A 173 43.72 17.59 -22.01
C TRP A 173 44.14 16.15 -21.65
N ILE A 174 43.29 15.17 -21.93
CA ILE A 174 43.62 13.76 -21.69
C ILE A 174 44.74 13.28 -22.59
N ALA A 175 44.73 13.66 -23.89
CA ALA A 175 45.76 13.28 -24.84
C ALA A 175 47.13 13.88 -24.50
N GLU A 176 47.18 15.04 -23.85
CA GLU A 176 48.38 15.72 -23.40
C GLU A 176 48.85 15.31 -22.00
N GLY A 177 48.33 14.17 -21.46
CA GLY A 177 48.78 13.57 -20.20
C GLY A 177 47.90 13.93 -19.00
N ALA A 178 46.79 14.63 -19.18
CA ALA A 178 45.84 15.01 -18.15
C ALA A 178 46.50 15.71 -16.93
N ILE A 179 47.33 16.68 -17.20
CA ILE A 179 48.02 17.45 -16.16
C ILE A 179 46.99 18.15 -15.27
N ASP A 180 47.02 17.84 -14.00
CA ASP A 180 46.18 18.39 -12.98
C ASP A 180 47.08 18.89 -11.83
N PRO A 181 47.09 20.21 -11.55
CA PRO A 181 47.96 20.78 -10.52
C PRO A 181 47.44 20.60 -9.09
N ARG A 182 46.23 20.07 -8.91
CA ARG A 182 45.64 19.91 -7.57
C ARG A 182 46.40 18.87 -6.76
N THR A 183 46.85 19.24 -5.58
CA THR A 183 47.67 18.38 -4.67
C THR A 183 46.83 17.68 -3.63
N ALA A 184 45.55 18.05 -3.49
CA ALA A 184 44.66 17.40 -2.54
C ALA A 184 44.54 15.90 -2.82
N THR A 185 44.77 15.09 -1.82
CA THR A 185 44.46 13.65 -1.84
C THR A 185 42.97 13.45 -1.74
N ALA A 186 42.44 12.55 -2.57
CA ALA A 186 41.02 12.15 -2.44
C ALA A 186 40.82 11.52 -1.06
N ASN A 187 40.17 12.26 -0.15
CA ASN A 187 39.54 11.62 1.01
C ASN A 187 38.32 10.86 0.50
N ARG A 188 38.57 9.72 -0.08
CA ARG A 188 37.52 8.79 -0.40
C ARG A 188 36.92 8.33 0.92
N PRO A 189 35.61 8.53 1.19
CA PRO A 189 34.99 7.71 2.19
C PRO A 189 35.31 6.28 1.78
N GLU A 190 36.01 5.52 2.60
CA GLU A 190 36.23 4.10 2.36
C GLU A 190 34.89 3.52 1.94
N LYS A 191 34.85 2.82 0.79
CA LYS A 191 33.66 2.04 0.41
C LYS A 191 33.31 1.26 1.67
N PRO A 192 32.15 1.48 2.29
CA PRO A 192 31.85 0.81 3.52
C PRO A 192 31.91 -0.69 3.22
N TRP A 193 33.06 -1.29 3.58
CA TRP A 193 33.23 -2.70 3.42
C TRP A 193 32.26 -3.37 4.39
N ILE A 194 31.27 -4.04 3.84
CA ILE A 194 30.34 -4.81 4.63
C ILE A 194 31.12 -6.06 5.06
N ASP A 195 31.57 -6.06 6.32
CA ASP A 195 32.14 -7.27 6.90
C ASP A 195 31.08 -8.39 6.85
N PRO A 196 31.26 -9.42 6.01
CA PRO A 196 30.29 -10.50 5.91
C PRO A 196 30.05 -11.20 7.25
N THR A 197 31.04 -11.15 8.15
CA THR A 197 30.94 -11.73 9.50
C THR A 197 30.09 -10.86 10.40
N ALA A 198 30.30 -9.54 10.39
CA ALA A 198 29.47 -8.57 11.12
C ALA A 198 28.03 -8.57 10.59
N ALA A 199 27.88 -8.61 9.27
CA ALA A 199 26.58 -8.71 8.64
C ALA A 199 25.86 -10.02 9.01
N ALA A 200 26.58 -11.12 9.08
CA ALA A 200 26.03 -12.41 9.50
C ALA A 200 25.61 -12.44 10.98
N THR A 201 26.09 -11.54 11.82
CA THR A 201 25.68 -11.41 13.24
C THR A 201 24.58 -10.39 13.47
N HIS A 202 24.15 -9.70 12.40
CA HIS A 202 23.05 -8.72 12.51
C HIS A 202 21.77 -9.38 13.02
N TRP A 203 21.12 -8.73 13.98
CA TRP A 203 19.98 -9.31 14.72
C TRP A 203 18.87 -9.85 13.80
N ALA A 204 18.56 -9.15 12.72
CA ALA A 204 17.46 -9.52 11.83
C ALA A 204 17.75 -10.79 11.00
N PHE A 205 19.01 -11.12 10.76
CA PHE A 205 19.41 -12.31 9.99
C PHE A 205 19.69 -13.53 10.88
N GLN A 206 19.54 -13.38 12.22
CA GLN A 206 19.65 -14.49 13.15
C GLN A 206 18.34 -15.26 13.27
N PRO A 207 18.39 -16.59 13.41
CA PRO A 207 17.20 -17.37 13.76
C PRO A 207 16.51 -16.82 15.00
N LEU A 208 15.21 -16.98 15.07
CA LEU A 208 14.43 -16.67 16.28
C LEU A 208 14.95 -17.51 17.44
N LYS A 209 15.21 -16.87 18.59
CA LYS A 209 15.72 -17.57 19.78
C LYS A 209 14.70 -17.49 20.90
N PRO A 210 14.17 -18.63 21.36
CA PRO A 210 13.32 -18.64 22.55
C PRO A 210 14.08 -18.06 23.76
N LEU A 211 13.41 -17.20 24.50
CA LEU A 211 13.99 -16.65 25.75
C LEU A 211 13.98 -17.75 26.82
N GLN A 212 15.17 -18.16 27.22
CA GLN A 212 15.34 -19.15 28.25
C GLN A 212 14.87 -18.62 29.62
N GLY A 213 14.07 -19.43 30.35
CA GLY A 213 13.64 -19.11 31.72
C GLY A 213 12.28 -18.42 31.87
N LEU A 214 11.72 -17.80 30.82
CA LEU A 214 10.40 -17.18 30.92
C LEU A 214 9.25 -18.19 31.07
N SER A 215 9.36 -19.36 30.48
CA SER A 215 8.39 -20.45 30.67
C SER A 215 8.29 -20.93 32.12
N GLN A 216 9.35 -20.85 32.90
CA GLN A 216 9.35 -21.22 34.32
C GLN A 216 8.74 -20.16 35.23
N VAL A 217 8.86 -18.87 34.88
CA VAL A 217 8.24 -17.76 35.63
C VAL A 217 6.72 -17.79 35.50
N TYR A 218 6.20 -18.08 34.31
CA TYR A 218 4.76 -18.11 34.04
C TYR A 218 4.06 -19.43 34.42
N SER A 219 4.74 -20.58 34.33
CA SER A 219 4.15 -21.86 34.71
C SER A 219 4.02 -22.05 36.21
N ASN A 220 4.83 -21.36 37.00
CA ASN A 220 4.77 -21.47 38.47
C ASN A 220 3.67 -20.58 39.09
N ASP A 221 3.30 -19.47 38.44
CA ASP A 221 2.29 -18.55 38.97
C ASP A 221 0.84 -18.98 38.67
N LEU A 222 0.60 -19.81 37.65
CA LEU A 222 -0.76 -20.30 37.33
C LEU A 222 -1.23 -21.44 38.22
N ASN A 223 -0.34 -22.09 38.99
CA ASN A 223 -0.67 -23.24 39.82
C ASN A 223 -0.50 -23.05 41.32
N SER A 224 -0.27 -21.85 41.83
CA SER A 224 -0.07 -21.65 43.26
C SER A 224 -0.89 -20.49 43.84
N PRO A 225 -1.98 -20.73 44.60
CA PRO A 225 -2.76 -19.66 45.24
C PRO A 225 -2.13 -19.10 46.53
N THR A 226 -0.93 -19.53 46.92
CA THR A 226 -0.27 -19.02 48.17
C THR A 226 1.25 -19.16 48.07
N SER A 227 1.96 -18.07 47.75
CA SER A 227 3.32 -17.88 48.33
C SER A 227 3.63 -16.41 48.48
N THR A 228 3.36 -15.93 49.73
CA THR A 228 4.08 -14.80 50.31
C THR A 228 5.54 -15.20 50.55
N GLN A 229 6.44 -14.31 50.10
CA GLN A 229 7.87 -14.28 50.41
C GLN A 229 8.81 -14.95 49.40
N SER A 230 9.42 -14.15 48.52
CA SER A 230 10.87 -14.10 48.45
C SER A 230 11.38 -12.96 47.51
N ASN A 231 12.06 -12.02 48.13
CA ASN A 231 13.17 -11.22 47.65
C ASN A 231 13.05 -10.21 46.49
N ASN A 232 12.94 -8.93 46.91
CA ASN A 232 13.60 -7.75 46.35
C ASN A 232 13.45 -7.47 44.83
N HIS A 233 12.24 -7.53 44.29
CA HIS A 233 11.83 -6.65 43.18
C HIS A 233 10.43 -6.13 43.48
N PRO A 234 10.21 -4.82 43.58
CA PRO A 234 8.87 -4.27 43.61
C PRO A 234 8.31 -4.30 42.17
N LEU A 235 8.01 -5.46 41.67
CA LEU A 235 7.19 -5.59 40.48
C LEU A 235 5.74 -5.60 40.93
N VAL A 236 5.00 -4.65 40.39
CA VAL A 236 3.54 -4.54 40.32
C VAL A 236 2.94 -5.91 40.04
N ALA A 237 1.73 -6.16 40.53
CA ALA A 237 0.98 -7.42 40.37
C ALA A 237 1.29 -8.11 39.05
N SER A 238 1.61 -9.43 39.07
CA SER A 238 2.09 -10.21 37.93
C SER A 238 1.35 -9.86 36.64
N PRO A 239 2.05 -9.40 35.57
CA PRO A 239 1.39 -8.99 34.35
C PRO A 239 0.62 -10.17 33.77
N THR A 240 -0.64 -9.96 33.45
CA THR A 240 -1.54 -10.98 32.90
C THR A 240 -1.20 -11.40 31.46
N ASN A 241 -0.38 -10.58 30.79
CA ASN A 241 0.01 -10.76 29.38
C ASN A 241 1.52 -10.61 29.24
N ARG A 242 2.17 -11.44 28.42
CA ARG A 242 3.63 -11.39 28.20
C ARG A 242 4.08 -10.12 27.49
N ILE A 243 3.25 -9.49 26.68
CA ILE A 243 3.54 -8.18 26.08
C ILE A 243 3.80 -7.16 27.18
N ASP A 244 2.93 -7.10 28.17
CA ASP A 244 3.02 -6.15 29.27
C ASP A 244 4.29 -6.35 30.08
N TYR A 245 4.73 -7.59 30.31
CA TYR A 245 6.01 -7.89 30.95
C TYR A 245 7.19 -7.19 30.27
N PHE A 246 7.32 -7.29 28.96
CA PHE A 246 8.42 -6.67 28.22
C PHE A 246 8.32 -5.15 28.17
N VAL A 247 7.10 -4.63 27.99
CA VAL A 247 6.86 -3.17 27.95
C VAL A 247 7.16 -2.56 29.33
N GLU A 248 6.65 -3.14 30.41
CA GLU A 248 6.87 -2.65 31.77
C GLU A 248 8.34 -2.76 32.21
N ALA A 249 9.02 -3.87 31.87
CA ALA A 249 10.45 -4.01 32.11
C ALA A 249 11.26 -2.89 31.43
N THR A 250 10.86 -2.50 30.23
CA THR A 250 11.48 -1.39 29.50
C THR A 250 11.16 -0.05 30.14
N LEU A 251 9.91 0.19 30.51
CA LEU A 251 9.50 1.42 31.23
C LEU A 251 10.24 1.58 32.55
N HIS A 252 10.34 0.50 33.32
CA HIS A 252 11.09 0.52 34.58
C HIS A 252 12.58 0.88 34.36
N LYS A 253 13.24 0.28 33.36
CA LYS A 253 14.62 0.63 33.00
C LYS A 253 14.78 2.11 32.61
N LYS A 254 13.70 2.73 32.10
CA LYS A 254 13.67 4.15 31.72
C LYS A 254 13.20 5.09 32.84
N GLY A 255 12.79 4.58 34.00
CA GLY A 255 12.22 5.37 35.08
C GLY A 255 10.83 5.94 34.75
N MET A 256 10.10 5.29 33.84
CA MET A 256 8.77 5.70 33.42
C MET A 256 7.69 4.81 34.01
N LEU A 257 6.52 5.38 34.27
CA LEU A 257 5.33 4.66 34.73
C LEU A 257 4.31 4.56 33.59
N PRO A 258 3.61 3.43 33.44
CA PRO A 258 2.55 3.30 32.45
C PRO A 258 1.40 4.28 32.72
N ALA A 259 0.71 4.71 31.67
CA ALA A 259 -0.52 5.46 31.77
C ALA A 259 -1.66 4.56 32.27
N ALA A 260 -2.69 5.18 32.85
CA ALA A 260 -3.88 4.47 33.28
C ALA A 260 -4.64 3.85 32.10
N GLN A 261 -5.52 2.88 32.38
CA GLN A 261 -6.42 2.31 31.39
C GLN A 261 -7.38 3.39 30.86
N ALA A 262 -7.69 3.33 29.58
CA ALA A 262 -8.68 4.18 28.94
C ALA A 262 -10.11 3.82 29.37
N ASP A 263 -11.03 4.77 29.23
CA ASP A 263 -12.44 4.56 29.52
C ASP A 263 -13.06 3.48 28.62
N ALA A 264 -14.07 2.77 29.14
CA ALA A 264 -14.72 1.66 28.43
C ALA A 264 -15.23 2.05 27.04
N MET A 265 -15.81 3.25 26.89
CA MET A 265 -16.33 3.72 25.59
C MET A 265 -15.21 4.07 24.60
N VAL A 266 -14.08 4.57 25.09
CA VAL A 266 -12.86 4.79 24.29
C VAL A 266 -12.34 3.45 23.77
N LEU A 267 -12.28 2.43 24.63
CA LEU A 267 -11.84 1.08 24.28
C LEU A 267 -12.78 0.42 23.27
N LEU A 268 -14.11 0.53 23.46
CA LEU A 268 -15.10 0.03 22.51
C LEU A 268 -14.87 0.65 21.11
N ARG A 269 -14.75 1.98 21.04
CA ARG A 269 -14.54 2.71 19.79
C ARG A 269 -13.19 2.33 19.14
N ARG A 270 -12.12 2.30 19.92
CA ARG A 270 -10.77 1.92 19.46
C ARG A 270 -10.77 0.54 18.81
N LEU A 271 -11.27 -0.47 19.53
CA LEU A 271 -11.35 -1.85 19.04
C LEU A 271 -12.21 -1.98 17.79
N SER A 272 -13.38 -1.32 17.75
CA SER A 272 -14.28 -1.39 16.61
C SER A 272 -13.59 -0.89 15.33
N PHE A 273 -12.92 0.25 15.40
CA PHE A 273 -12.15 0.77 14.26
C PHE A 273 -10.92 -0.06 13.92
N ASP A 274 -10.19 -0.54 14.89
CA ASP A 274 -8.99 -1.33 14.64
C ASP A 274 -9.31 -2.69 14.00
N LEU A 275 -10.31 -3.39 14.53
CA LEU A 275 -10.61 -4.74 14.06
C LEU A 275 -11.57 -4.77 12.87
N THR A 276 -12.47 -3.81 12.73
CA THR A 276 -13.48 -3.82 11.66
C THR A 276 -13.45 -2.61 10.72
N GLY A 277 -12.76 -1.54 11.10
CA GLY A 277 -12.74 -0.28 10.36
C GLY A 277 -14.06 0.48 10.37
N LEU A 278 -14.96 0.16 11.31
CA LEU A 278 -16.29 0.75 11.45
C LEU A 278 -16.52 1.26 12.87
N PRO A 279 -17.37 2.29 13.06
CA PRO A 279 -17.79 2.70 14.39
C PRO A 279 -18.66 1.58 15.03
N PRO A 280 -18.69 1.49 16.37
CA PRO A 280 -19.62 0.59 17.06
C PRO A 280 -21.06 1.00 16.76
N THR A 281 -21.94 0.01 16.56
CA THR A 281 -23.38 0.24 16.44
C THR A 281 -24.00 0.50 17.82
N LEU A 282 -25.22 1.05 17.86
CA LEU A 282 -25.95 1.22 19.13
C LEU A 282 -26.15 -0.14 19.82
N GLU A 283 -26.53 -1.16 19.06
CA GLU A 283 -26.72 -2.53 19.54
C GLU A 283 -25.44 -3.12 20.14
N GLU A 284 -24.28 -2.96 19.45
CA GLU A 284 -22.99 -3.40 19.96
C GLU A 284 -22.61 -2.64 21.25
N THR A 285 -22.91 -1.33 21.30
CA THR A 285 -22.65 -0.49 22.47
C THR A 285 -23.48 -0.95 23.66
N GLU A 286 -24.79 -1.20 23.48
CA GLU A 286 -25.70 -1.69 24.54
C GLU A 286 -25.27 -3.07 25.01
N ARG A 287 -24.93 -3.95 24.10
CA ARG A 287 -24.43 -5.30 24.41
C ARG A 287 -23.16 -5.23 25.25
N TYR A 288 -22.17 -4.43 24.82
CA TYR A 288 -20.91 -4.24 25.55
C TYR A 288 -21.14 -3.71 26.98
N LEU A 289 -22.05 -2.77 27.18
CA LEU A 289 -22.37 -2.22 28.50
C LEU A 289 -23.10 -3.22 29.40
N ASN A 290 -23.88 -4.13 28.80
CA ASN A 290 -24.65 -5.17 29.51
C ASN A 290 -23.85 -6.44 29.79
N ASP A 291 -22.74 -6.67 29.06
CA ASP A 291 -21.84 -7.77 29.33
C ASP A 291 -21.22 -7.65 30.74
N PRO A 292 -20.90 -8.79 31.43
CA PRO A 292 -20.25 -8.76 32.74
C PRO A 292 -18.99 -7.88 32.72
N PRO A 293 -18.81 -6.94 33.63
CA PRO A 293 -17.72 -5.95 33.62
C PRO A 293 -16.32 -6.57 33.47
N GLU A 294 -16.10 -7.72 34.06
CA GLU A 294 -14.84 -8.46 34.06
C GLU A 294 -14.53 -9.16 32.74
N LEU A 295 -15.56 -9.50 31.96
CA LEU A 295 -15.43 -10.24 30.69
C LEU A 295 -15.76 -9.38 29.46
N ARG A 296 -16.42 -8.24 29.63
CA ARG A 296 -16.98 -7.44 28.52
C ARG A 296 -15.97 -7.10 27.42
N TYR A 297 -14.72 -6.83 27.83
CA TYR A 297 -13.68 -6.46 26.88
C TYR A 297 -13.25 -7.64 26.01
N GLU A 298 -13.02 -8.80 26.60
CA GLU A 298 -12.65 -10.02 25.87
C GLU A 298 -13.79 -10.52 24.97
N LEU A 299 -15.03 -10.49 25.49
CA LEU A 299 -16.22 -10.83 24.71
C LEU A 299 -16.37 -9.89 23.49
N LEU A 300 -16.05 -8.61 23.64
CA LEU A 300 -16.03 -7.66 22.52
C LEU A 300 -14.95 -8.03 21.49
N VAL A 301 -13.73 -8.31 21.95
CA VAL A 301 -12.62 -8.74 21.07
C VAL A 301 -13.03 -9.95 20.24
N ASP A 302 -13.60 -10.97 20.88
CA ASP A 302 -14.01 -12.22 20.21
C ASP A 302 -15.12 -11.98 19.18
N ARG A 303 -16.10 -11.12 19.50
CA ARG A 303 -17.16 -10.72 18.54
C ARG A 303 -16.61 -10.00 17.34
N LEU A 304 -15.70 -9.02 17.53
CA LEU A 304 -15.13 -8.23 16.45
C LEU A 304 -14.21 -9.07 15.56
N LEU A 305 -13.41 -9.98 16.12
CA LEU A 305 -12.58 -10.92 15.36
C LEU A 305 -13.42 -11.94 14.58
N SER A 306 -14.64 -12.26 15.04
CA SER A 306 -15.57 -13.13 14.34
C SER A 306 -16.41 -12.40 13.28
N SER A 307 -16.35 -11.07 13.24
CA SER A 307 -17.11 -10.26 12.29
C SER A 307 -16.55 -10.41 10.86
N PRO A 308 -17.39 -10.58 9.83
CA PRO A 308 -16.92 -10.55 8.44
C PRO A 308 -16.28 -9.23 8.02
N GLN A 309 -16.48 -8.17 8.81
CA GLN A 309 -15.85 -6.86 8.57
C GLN A 309 -14.36 -6.84 8.96
N TYR A 310 -13.91 -7.81 9.77
CA TYR A 310 -12.50 -7.99 10.12
C TYR A 310 -11.64 -8.20 8.86
N GLY A 311 -11.99 -9.16 8.01
CA GLY A 311 -11.23 -9.42 6.79
C GLY A 311 -11.23 -8.20 5.85
N ALA A 312 -12.35 -7.48 5.71
CA ALA A 312 -12.41 -6.27 4.90
C ALA A 312 -11.48 -5.14 5.43
N ARG A 313 -11.33 -5.00 6.76
CA ARG A 313 -10.40 -4.05 7.38
C ARG A 313 -8.94 -4.47 7.15
N TRP A 314 -8.60 -5.69 7.51
CA TRP A 314 -7.21 -6.15 7.52
C TRP A 314 -6.68 -6.48 6.12
N ALA A 315 -7.56 -6.87 5.19
CA ALA A 315 -7.20 -6.99 3.78
C ALA A 315 -6.69 -5.66 3.21
N ARG A 316 -7.22 -4.50 3.64
CA ARG A 316 -6.73 -3.21 3.13
C ARG A 316 -5.25 -3.00 3.43
N HIS A 317 -4.81 -3.30 4.66
CA HIS A 317 -3.41 -3.20 5.03
C HIS A 317 -2.49 -4.11 4.20
N TRP A 318 -2.94 -5.34 3.94
CA TRP A 318 -2.23 -6.25 3.07
C TRP A 318 -2.17 -5.74 1.62
N LEU A 319 -3.30 -5.29 1.09
CA LEU A 319 -3.42 -4.80 -0.29
C LEU A 319 -2.57 -3.55 -0.57
N ASP A 320 -2.34 -2.70 0.43
CA ASP A 320 -1.38 -1.59 0.34
C ASP A 320 0.05 -2.10 0.20
N SER A 321 0.43 -3.07 1.03
CA SER A 321 1.78 -3.65 1.00
C SER A 321 2.09 -4.36 -0.32
N VAL A 322 1.06 -4.88 -1.01
CA VAL A 322 1.21 -5.62 -2.27
C VAL A 322 0.76 -4.82 -3.51
N ARG A 323 0.69 -3.49 -3.41
CA ARG A 323 0.39 -2.54 -4.50
C ARG A 323 -0.85 -2.89 -5.33
N TYR A 324 -1.94 -3.32 -4.66
CA TYR A 324 -3.19 -3.67 -5.32
C TYR A 324 -3.85 -2.48 -6.01
N ALA A 325 -4.31 -2.68 -7.24
CA ALA A 325 -5.20 -1.78 -7.95
C ALA A 325 -6.06 -2.52 -8.98
N ASN A 326 -7.05 -1.82 -9.56
CA ASN A 326 -7.93 -2.32 -10.60
C ASN A 326 -7.52 -1.84 -12.01
N SER A 327 -6.34 -1.22 -12.13
CA SER A 327 -5.77 -0.81 -13.42
C SER A 327 -4.27 -1.08 -13.46
N ASN A 328 -3.74 -1.18 -14.68
CA ASN A 328 -2.32 -1.42 -14.92
C ASN A 328 -1.44 -0.24 -14.47
N GLY A 329 -1.88 0.99 -14.66
CA GLY A 329 -1.00 2.16 -14.56
C GLY A 329 0.00 2.24 -15.72
N ALA A 330 1.15 2.87 -15.48
CA ALA A 330 2.20 3.09 -16.45
C ALA A 330 1.71 3.78 -17.74
N ASP A 331 2.15 3.31 -18.92
CA ASP A 331 1.93 3.96 -20.21
C ASP A 331 0.47 3.93 -20.70
N GLU A 332 -0.19 2.77 -20.62
CA GLU A 332 -1.51 2.55 -21.24
C GLU A 332 -2.67 2.56 -20.22
N ASN A 333 -2.41 2.33 -18.97
CA ASN A 333 -3.38 2.29 -17.86
C ASN A 333 -4.67 1.51 -18.13
N HIS A 334 -4.57 0.31 -18.69
CA HIS A 334 -5.72 -0.56 -18.93
C HIS A 334 -6.39 -1.03 -17.63
N GLU A 335 -7.73 -1.15 -17.64
CA GLU A 335 -8.49 -1.75 -16.55
C GLU A 335 -8.12 -3.24 -16.39
N MET A 336 -7.97 -3.69 -15.15
CA MET A 336 -7.78 -5.08 -14.73
C MET A 336 -9.11 -5.66 -14.24
N PRO A 337 -9.99 -6.15 -15.10
CA PRO A 337 -11.38 -6.48 -14.75
C PRO A 337 -11.51 -7.63 -13.75
N ASN A 338 -10.47 -8.46 -13.61
CA ASN A 338 -10.44 -9.61 -12.71
C ASN A 338 -9.57 -9.41 -11.45
N ALA A 339 -8.96 -8.23 -11.24
CA ALA A 339 -8.12 -7.95 -10.08
C ALA A 339 -8.88 -8.12 -8.76
N TRP A 340 -10.17 -7.76 -8.72
CA TRP A 340 -11.02 -7.85 -7.54
C TRP A 340 -11.11 -9.25 -6.94
N ARG A 341 -10.91 -10.31 -7.72
CA ARG A 341 -10.94 -11.69 -7.24
C ARG A 341 -9.82 -11.98 -6.25
N TYR A 342 -8.61 -11.44 -6.50
CA TYR A 342 -7.52 -11.52 -5.54
C TYR A 342 -7.82 -10.75 -4.25
N ARG A 343 -8.39 -9.55 -4.34
CA ARG A 343 -8.82 -8.78 -3.15
C ARG A 343 -9.82 -9.58 -2.32
N ASP A 344 -10.84 -10.15 -2.95
CA ASP A 344 -11.88 -10.92 -2.26
C ASP A 344 -11.28 -12.20 -1.65
N TRP A 345 -10.35 -12.87 -2.36
CA TRP A 345 -9.59 -13.98 -1.81
C TRP A 345 -8.84 -13.59 -0.52
N VAL A 346 -8.18 -12.43 -0.50
CA VAL A 346 -7.49 -11.92 0.70
C VAL A 346 -8.48 -11.68 1.84
N VAL A 347 -9.63 -11.05 1.56
CA VAL A 347 -10.69 -10.81 2.56
C VAL A 347 -11.19 -12.12 3.17
N ASP A 348 -11.47 -13.12 2.32
CA ASP A 348 -11.99 -14.42 2.74
C ASP A 348 -10.94 -15.19 3.55
N ALA A 349 -9.69 -15.23 3.09
CA ALA A 349 -8.60 -15.91 3.78
C ALA A 349 -8.39 -15.37 5.21
N LEU A 350 -8.47 -14.03 5.38
CA LEU A 350 -8.36 -13.39 6.70
C LEU A 350 -9.58 -13.66 7.58
N ASN A 351 -10.80 -13.66 7.03
CA ASN A 351 -12.01 -13.99 7.78
C ASN A 351 -12.02 -15.44 8.25
N GLU A 352 -11.52 -16.36 7.43
CA GLU A 352 -11.36 -17.79 7.77
C GLU A 352 -10.19 -18.04 8.74
N ASP A 353 -9.38 -17.01 9.04
CA ASP A 353 -8.13 -17.14 9.81
C ASP A 353 -7.20 -18.18 9.19
N LEU A 354 -7.09 -18.17 7.85
CA LEU A 354 -6.12 -19.00 7.14
C LEU A 354 -4.74 -18.76 7.73
N SER A 355 -4.05 -19.81 8.15
CA SER A 355 -2.72 -19.66 8.77
C SER A 355 -1.78 -18.87 7.86
N PHE A 356 -1.02 -17.94 8.43
CA PHE A 356 -0.27 -16.96 7.63
C PHE A 356 0.82 -17.61 6.77
N ASP A 357 1.39 -18.71 7.20
CA ASP A 357 2.30 -19.53 6.37
C ASP A 357 1.57 -20.08 5.13
N ALA A 358 0.36 -20.63 5.28
CA ALA A 358 -0.46 -21.10 4.17
C ALA A 358 -0.92 -19.91 3.29
N PHE A 359 -1.28 -18.77 3.89
CA PHE A 359 -1.65 -17.55 3.17
C PHE A 359 -0.50 -17.05 2.26
N VAL A 360 0.73 -17.05 2.75
CA VAL A 360 1.92 -16.70 1.98
C VAL A 360 2.24 -17.75 0.92
N ARG A 361 2.22 -19.02 1.31
CA ARG A 361 2.49 -20.15 0.42
C ARG A 361 1.55 -20.21 -0.78
N GLN A 362 0.24 -19.98 -0.56
CA GLN A 362 -0.74 -19.93 -1.64
C GLN A 362 -0.50 -18.77 -2.61
N GLN A 363 -0.04 -17.62 -2.13
CA GLN A 363 0.28 -16.48 -2.99
C GLN A 363 1.55 -16.70 -3.83
N ILE A 364 2.54 -17.40 -3.29
CA ILE A 364 3.80 -17.67 -4.01
C ILE A 364 3.62 -18.80 -5.03
N ALA A 365 2.95 -19.89 -4.65
CA ALA A 365 2.95 -21.15 -5.38
C ALA A 365 1.60 -21.90 -5.32
N GLY A 366 0.46 -21.19 -5.14
CA GLY A 366 -0.84 -21.80 -5.00
C GLY A 366 -1.23 -22.73 -6.16
N ASP A 367 -0.88 -22.33 -7.38
CA ASP A 367 -1.10 -23.11 -8.60
C ASP A 367 -0.25 -24.39 -8.70
N LEU A 368 0.78 -24.52 -7.86
CA LEU A 368 1.69 -25.67 -7.77
C LEU A 368 1.38 -26.60 -6.60
N LEU A 369 0.52 -26.17 -5.68
CA LEU A 369 0.09 -27.01 -4.56
C LEU A 369 -0.73 -28.21 -5.08
N PRO A 370 -0.72 -29.35 -4.38
CA PRO A 370 -1.58 -30.47 -4.72
C PRO A 370 -3.02 -30.01 -4.90
N PRO A 371 -3.64 -30.24 -6.08
CA PRO A 371 -4.98 -29.75 -6.36
C PRO A 371 -5.99 -30.44 -5.45
N PRO A 372 -6.81 -29.69 -4.68
CA PRO A 372 -7.90 -30.28 -3.92
C PRO A 372 -8.99 -30.85 -4.86
N ASP A 373 -9.76 -31.84 -4.35
CA ASP A 373 -10.90 -32.39 -5.10
C ASP A 373 -11.98 -31.32 -5.33
N ASP A 374 -12.18 -30.43 -4.37
CA ASP A 374 -13.09 -29.30 -4.48
C ASP A 374 -12.58 -28.26 -5.51
N GLU A 375 -13.35 -28.08 -6.55
CA GLU A 375 -13.04 -27.12 -7.62
C GLU A 375 -12.99 -25.66 -7.12
N ILE A 376 -13.81 -25.30 -6.13
CA ILE A 376 -13.80 -23.94 -5.56
C ILE A 376 -12.48 -23.69 -4.86
N GLN A 377 -12.01 -24.63 -4.05
CA GLN A 377 -10.73 -24.53 -3.37
C GLN A 377 -9.56 -24.52 -4.39
N ARG A 378 -9.64 -25.33 -5.43
CA ARG A 378 -8.65 -25.30 -6.53
C ARG A 378 -8.58 -23.93 -7.21
N ASN A 379 -9.73 -23.33 -7.50
CA ASN A 379 -9.82 -21.99 -8.08
C ASN A 379 -9.32 -20.91 -7.13
N ARG A 380 -9.50 -21.07 -5.82
CA ARG A 380 -8.94 -20.18 -4.80
C ARG A 380 -7.42 -20.22 -4.78
N LEU A 381 -6.79 -21.40 -4.89
CA LEU A 381 -5.34 -21.55 -4.97
C LEU A 381 -4.76 -20.83 -6.21
N ILE A 382 -5.42 -20.94 -7.35
CA ILE A 382 -5.03 -20.21 -8.57
C ILE A 382 -5.15 -18.70 -8.33
N THR A 383 -6.28 -18.24 -7.78
CA THR A 383 -6.54 -16.80 -7.55
C THR A 383 -5.53 -16.17 -6.61
N ALA A 384 -5.04 -16.89 -5.61
CA ALA A 384 -4.03 -16.42 -4.68
C ALA A 384 -2.75 -15.93 -5.37
N THR A 385 -2.36 -16.57 -6.47
CA THR A 385 -1.14 -16.22 -7.23
C THR A 385 -1.22 -14.88 -7.96
N GLY A 386 -2.37 -14.21 -7.90
CA GLY A 386 -2.56 -12.83 -8.37
C GLY A 386 -1.55 -11.83 -7.78
N PHE A 387 -0.99 -12.12 -6.61
CA PHE A 387 0.13 -11.40 -6.00
C PHE A 387 1.24 -11.04 -7.00
N TRP A 388 1.62 -11.97 -7.88
CA TRP A 388 2.69 -11.79 -8.86
C TRP A 388 2.29 -11.00 -10.09
N VAL A 389 0.97 -10.94 -10.41
CA VAL A 389 0.47 -10.35 -11.67
C VAL A 389 0.02 -8.89 -11.49
N LEU A 390 -0.44 -8.52 -10.30
CA LEU A 390 -1.15 -7.25 -10.05
C LEU A 390 -0.29 -5.99 -10.05
N GLY A 391 1.04 -6.06 -10.13
CA GLY A 391 1.92 -4.88 -10.20
C GLY A 391 1.75 -4.05 -11.49
N PRO A 392 2.20 -2.78 -11.49
CA PRO A 392 2.22 -1.95 -12.68
C PRO A 392 3.16 -2.52 -13.74
N LYS A 393 2.83 -2.32 -15.04
CA LYS A 393 3.59 -2.86 -16.17
C LYS A 393 3.56 -1.91 -17.37
N MET A 394 4.71 -1.74 -18.03
CA MET A 394 4.84 -1.03 -19.30
C MET A 394 4.43 -1.97 -20.44
N LEU A 395 3.13 -2.07 -20.75
CA LEU A 395 2.59 -3.04 -21.71
C LEU A 395 3.03 -2.76 -23.14
N ALA A 396 3.19 -1.49 -23.51
CA ALA A 396 3.62 -1.04 -24.84
C ALA A 396 5.15 -0.94 -25.00
N GLU A 397 5.95 -1.37 -23.98
CA GLU A 397 7.42 -1.41 -24.12
C GLU A 397 7.83 -2.26 -25.32
N GLN A 398 8.60 -1.66 -26.24
CA GLN A 398 9.03 -2.30 -27.47
C GLN A 398 10.13 -3.35 -27.24
N ASP A 399 11.03 -3.08 -26.30
CA ASP A 399 12.01 -4.05 -25.84
C ASP A 399 11.35 -5.03 -24.87
N LYS A 400 10.85 -6.14 -25.38
CA LYS A 400 10.13 -7.15 -24.61
C LYS A 400 11.00 -7.85 -23.57
N ALA A 401 12.31 -7.94 -23.78
CA ALA A 401 13.26 -8.46 -22.80
C ALA A 401 13.38 -7.47 -21.62
N LYS A 402 13.50 -6.18 -21.90
CA LYS A 402 13.48 -5.14 -20.88
C LYS A 402 12.17 -5.16 -20.08
N MET A 403 11.02 -5.23 -20.76
CA MET A 403 9.71 -5.31 -20.11
C MET A 403 9.65 -6.46 -19.10
N GLN A 404 10.09 -7.65 -19.47
CA GLN A 404 10.09 -8.82 -18.59
C GLN A 404 10.98 -8.62 -17.36
N ILE A 405 12.17 -8.07 -17.55
CA ILE A 405 13.11 -7.81 -16.45
C ILE A 405 12.57 -6.73 -15.51
N ASP A 406 11.93 -5.69 -16.04
CA ASP A 406 11.33 -4.63 -15.23
C ASP A 406 10.12 -5.16 -14.43
N ILE A 407 9.34 -6.09 -15.00
CA ILE A 407 8.27 -6.80 -14.26
C ILE A 407 8.86 -7.64 -13.12
N VAL A 408 9.95 -8.38 -13.38
CA VAL A 408 10.63 -9.19 -12.35
C VAL A 408 11.24 -8.30 -11.27
N ASP A 409 11.82 -7.17 -11.63
CA ASP A 409 12.37 -6.21 -10.67
C ASP A 409 11.30 -5.67 -9.72
N GLU A 410 10.15 -5.29 -10.26
CA GLU A 410 8.98 -4.87 -9.49
C GLU A 410 8.48 -5.98 -8.54
N GLN A 411 8.44 -7.22 -9.01
CA GLN A 411 8.08 -8.39 -8.19
C GLN A 411 9.08 -8.63 -7.06
N ILE A 412 10.39 -8.52 -7.34
CA ILE A 412 11.45 -8.65 -6.32
C ILE A 412 11.33 -7.53 -5.29
N ASP A 413 11.13 -6.29 -5.70
CA ASP A 413 10.98 -5.16 -4.77
C ASP A 413 9.78 -5.39 -3.85
N THR A 414 8.63 -5.72 -4.41
CA THR A 414 7.42 -5.99 -3.62
C THR A 414 7.59 -7.18 -2.69
N PHE A 415 8.09 -8.30 -3.18
CA PHE A 415 8.32 -9.51 -2.40
C PHE A 415 9.31 -9.27 -1.26
N SER A 416 10.47 -8.69 -1.57
CA SER A 416 11.53 -8.51 -0.58
C SER A 416 11.14 -7.52 0.52
N ARG A 417 10.46 -6.42 0.18
CA ARG A 417 9.98 -5.45 1.17
C ARG A 417 8.81 -5.98 1.98
N THR A 418 7.85 -6.65 1.33
CA THR A 418 6.64 -7.14 2.01
C THR A 418 6.93 -8.32 2.91
N MET A 419 7.67 -9.32 2.42
CA MET A 419 7.87 -10.60 3.11
C MET A 419 9.15 -10.63 3.94
N LEU A 420 10.21 -10.00 3.46
CA LEU A 420 11.53 -10.06 4.09
C LEU A 420 11.90 -8.76 4.82
N GLY A 421 11.19 -7.65 4.55
CA GLY A 421 11.54 -6.35 5.10
C GLY A 421 12.94 -5.88 4.68
N VAL A 422 13.36 -6.15 3.44
CA VAL A 422 14.67 -5.74 2.90
C VAL A 422 14.54 -5.18 1.48
N THR A 423 15.54 -4.39 1.05
CA THR A 423 15.54 -3.67 -0.23
C THR A 423 16.39 -4.39 -1.29
N LEU A 424 16.03 -5.65 -1.63
CA LEU A 424 16.84 -6.51 -2.49
C LEU A 424 16.98 -5.98 -3.94
N SER A 425 15.99 -5.27 -4.46
CA SER A 425 16.01 -4.66 -5.80
C SER A 425 17.18 -3.70 -6.03
N CYS A 426 17.73 -3.09 -4.96
CA CYS A 426 18.95 -2.29 -5.04
C CYS A 426 20.16 -3.09 -5.56
N ALA A 427 20.15 -4.43 -5.41
CA ALA A 427 21.22 -5.30 -5.87
C ALA A 427 21.15 -5.64 -7.38
N ARG A 428 20.17 -5.13 -8.13
CA ARG A 428 20.06 -5.33 -9.59
C ARG A 428 21.29 -4.85 -10.36
N CYS A 429 21.81 -3.68 -10.01
CA CYS A 429 22.87 -3.01 -10.78
C CYS A 429 24.28 -3.24 -10.23
N HIS A 430 24.42 -3.45 -8.95
CA HIS A 430 25.67 -3.68 -8.21
C HIS A 430 25.36 -4.36 -6.89
N ASP A 431 26.36 -4.92 -6.20
CA ASP A 431 26.15 -5.43 -4.85
C ASP A 431 25.52 -4.36 -3.97
N HIS A 432 24.56 -4.75 -3.13
CA HIS A 432 23.83 -3.80 -2.30
C HIS A 432 24.79 -2.94 -1.47
N LYS A 433 24.54 -1.61 -1.44
CA LYS A 433 25.50 -0.66 -0.87
C LYS A 433 25.73 -0.85 0.63
N PHE A 434 24.70 -1.28 1.36
CA PHE A 434 24.68 -1.32 2.82
C PHE A 434 24.41 -2.71 3.40
N ASP A 435 23.70 -3.55 2.68
CA ASP A 435 23.29 -4.87 3.13
C ASP A 435 24.11 -5.98 2.44
N PRO A 436 24.24 -7.16 3.05
CA PRO A 436 25.06 -8.25 2.53
C PRO A 436 24.37 -9.01 1.38
N PHE A 437 23.72 -8.28 0.48
CA PHE A 437 23.09 -8.82 -0.72
C PHE A 437 23.96 -8.54 -1.93
N THR A 438 24.34 -9.58 -2.62
CA THR A 438 25.13 -9.46 -3.85
C THR A 438 24.24 -9.33 -5.07
N GLN A 439 24.79 -8.84 -6.16
CA GLN A 439 24.13 -8.85 -7.46
C GLN A 439 23.70 -10.30 -7.86
N LYS A 440 24.51 -11.28 -7.54
CA LYS A 440 24.19 -12.70 -7.76
C LYS A 440 22.95 -13.15 -6.95
N ASP A 441 22.77 -12.68 -5.73
CA ASP A 441 21.57 -12.98 -4.93
C ASP A 441 20.29 -12.43 -5.59
N TYR A 442 20.38 -11.22 -6.17
CA TYR A 442 19.28 -10.66 -6.94
C TYR A 442 18.95 -11.52 -8.17
N PHE A 443 19.97 -11.90 -8.98
CA PHE A 443 19.76 -12.69 -10.20
C PHE A 443 19.37 -14.14 -9.91
N ALA A 444 19.73 -14.68 -8.76
CA ALA A 444 19.25 -15.99 -8.31
C ALA A 444 17.71 -15.97 -8.11
N LEU A 445 17.19 -14.97 -7.42
CA LEU A 445 15.74 -14.81 -7.24
C LEU A 445 15.05 -14.40 -8.56
N ALA A 446 15.68 -13.55 -9.36
CA ALA A 446 15.19 -13.19 -10.69
C ALA A 446 15.01 -14.42 -11.59
N GLY A 447 15.87 -15.43 -11.50
CA GLY A 447 15.74 -16.70 -12.22
C GLY A 447 14.47 -17.46 -11.85
N VAL A 448 14.06 -17.47 -10.56
CA VAL A 448 12.79 -18.07 -10.10
C VAL A 448 11.59 -17.38 -10.76
N LEU A 449 11.61 -16.05 -10.79
CA LEU A 449 10.49 -15.25 -11.33
C LEU A 449 10.48 -15.24 -12.87
N MET A 450 11.62 -15.22 -13.53
CA MET A 450 11.72 -15.38 -15.01
C MET A 450 11.26 -16.77 -15.45
N SER A 451 11.35 -17.78 -14.58
CA SER A 451 10.81 -19.13 -14.81
C SER A 451 9.31 -19.23 -14.51
N THR A 452 8.65 -18.09 -14.24
CA THR A 452 7.22 -17.97 -13.96
C THR A 452 6.58 -17.08 -15.02
N ARG A 453 5.48 -17.52 -15.61
CA ARG A 453 4.78 -16.77 -16.64
C ARG A 453 3.73 -15.84 -16.02
N THR A 454 3.93 -14.54 -16.19
CA THR A 454 3.04 -13.47 -15.71
C THR A 454 2.40 -12.66 -16.84
N MET A 455 2.87 -12.88 -18.09
CA MET A 455 2.32 -12.28 -19.29
C MET A 455 1.74 -13.36 -20.20
N ALA A 456 0.56 -13.12 -20.76
CA ALA A 456 -0.10 -14.06 -21.68
C ALA A 456 0.58 -14.07 -23.06
N ASP A 457 1.04 -12.90 -23.49
CA ASP A 457 1.72 -12.71 -24.77
C ASP A 457 2.74 -11.56 -24.70
N GLN A 458 3.43 -11.35 -25.82
CA GLN A 458 4.38 -10.27 -26.05
C GLN A 458 3.98 -9.46 -27.31
N ALA A 459 2.69 -9.23 -27.50
CA ALA A 459 2.15 -8.41 -28.57
C ALA A 459 2.67 -6.97 -28.49
N PHE A 460 2.35 -6.13 -29.46
CA PHE A 460 2.73 -4.71 -29.45
C PHE A 460 2.31 -4.05 -28.12
N VAL A 461 1.05 -4.15 -27.72
CA VAL A 461 0.58 -3.96 -26.36
C VAL A 461 0.35 -5.35 -25.77
N SER A 462 1.20 -5.73 -24.82
CA SER A 462 1.22 -7.06 -24.23
C SER A 462 0.06 -7.24 -23.24
N ASN A 463 -0.41 -8.48 -23.10
CA ASN A 463 -1.45 -8.82 -22.14
C ASN A 463 -0.86 -9.56 -20.94
N TRP A 464 -1.34 -9.21 -19.73
CA TRP A 464 -1.02 -9.96 -18.52
C TRP A 464 -1.67 -11.33 -18.52
N MET A 465 -1.16 -12.22 -17.68
CA MET A 465 -1.67 -13.58 -17.57
C MET A 465 -2.97 -13.61 -16.76
N GLU A 466 -3.98 -14.27 -17.31
CA GLU A 466 -5.21 -14.65 -16.63
C GLU A 466 -5.47 -16.15 -16.83
N ARG A 467 -5.88 -16.82 -15.77
CA ARG A 467 -6.22 -18.24 -15.81
C ARG A 467 -7.72 -18.45 -15.67
N GLU A 468 -8.25 -19.43 -16.38
CA GLU A 468 -9.64 -19.85 -16.25
C GLU A 468 -9.88 -20.53 -14.89
N LEU A 469 -11.05 -20.28 -14.34
CA LEU A 469 -11.55 -20.86 -13.10
C LEU A 469 -12.72 -21.81 -13.43
N PRO A 470 -12.44 -23.01 -13.89
CA PRO A 470 -13.48 -23.94 -14.29
C PRO A 470 -14.30 -24.41 -13.08
N THR A 471 -15.62 -24.51 -13.26
CA THR A 471 -16.56 -25.11 -12.32
C THR A 471 -17.46 -26.10 -13.03
N GLN A 472 -17.90 -27.13 -12.33
CA GLN A 472 -18.78 -28.15 -12.87
C GLN A 472 -20.07 -27.52 -13.45
N ALA A 473 -20.66 -26.58 -12.73
CA ALA A 473 -21.83 -25.84 -13.20
C ALA A 473 -21.57 -25.11 -14.52
N ARG A 474 -20.37 -24.52 -14.69
CA ARG A 474 -20.01 -23.84 -15.92
C ARG A 474 -19.72 -24.84 -17.06
N HIS A 475 -19.11 -25.97 -16.77
CA HIS A 475 -18.95 -27.05 -17.74
C HIS A 475 -20.30 -27.56 -18.25
N GLU A 476 -21.28 -27.78 -17.38
CA GLU A 476 -22.64 -28.18 -17.74
C GLU A 476 -23.35 -27.14 -18.63
N GLN A 477 -23.23 -25.83 -18.26
CA GLN A 477 -23.77 -24.75 -19.07
C GLN A 477 -23.14 -24.71 -20.47
N ARG A 478 -21.83 -24.90 -20.57
CA ARG A 478 -21.11 -24.95 -21.83
C ARG A 478 -21.52 -26.18 -22.68
N ALA A 479 -21.64 -27.33 -22.04
CA ALA A 479 -22.09 -28.56 -22.72
C ALA A 479 -23.52 -28.41 -23.26
N ALA A 480 -24.45 -27.86 -22.48
CA ALA A 480 -25.81 -27.57 -22.91
C ALA A 480 -25.84 -26.57 -24.09
N HIS A 481 -24.99 -25.54 -24.03
CA HIS A 481 -24.87 -24.52 -25.07
C HIS A 481 -24.23 -25.12 -26.36
N GLN A 482 -23.24 -26.00 -26.22
CA GLN A 482 -22.64 -26.73 -27.35
C GLN A 482 -23.66 -27.63 -28.04
N ALA A 483 -24.49 -28.33 -27.25
CA ALA A 483 -25.58 -29.15 -27.82
C ALA A 483 -26.56 -28.29 -28.65
N ALA A 484 -26.89 -27.07 -28.22
CA ALA A 484 -27.70 -26.14 -28.99
C ALA A 484 -27.01 -25.69 -30.31
N ILE A 485 -25.69 -25.48 -30.28
CA ILE A 485 -24.89 -25.18 -31.50
C ILE A 485 -24.92 -26.36 -32.47
N ASP A 486 -24.74 -27.58 -31.96
CA ASP A 486 -24.75 -28.80 -32.76
C ASP A 486 -26.13 -29.03 -33.41
N GLU A 487 -27.22 -28.83 -32.67
CA GLU A 487 -28.60 -28.89 -33.15
C GLU A 487 -28.86 -27.83 -34.26
N ALA A 488 -28.45 -26.56 -34.01
CA ALA A 488 -28.60 -25.49 -35.01
C ALA A 488 -27.77 -25.77 -36.27
N THR A 489 -26.55 -26.33 -36.10
CA THR A 489 -25.69 -26.75 -37.22
C THR A 489 -26.33 -27.83 -38.03
N GLN A 490 -26.92 -28.86 -37.40
CA GLN A 490 -27.64 -29.93 -38.05
C GLN A 490 -28.90 -29.43 -38.75
N ALA A 491 -29.69 -28.58 -38.10
CA ALA A 491 -30.89 -27.97 -38.70
C ALA A 491 -30.55 -27.15 -39.96
N ARG A 492 -29.45 -26.35 -39.90
CA ARG A 492 -28.97 -25.60 -41.04
C ARG A 492 -28.53 -26.54 -42.20
N HIS A 493 -27.83 -27.62 -41.88
CA HIS A 493 -27.43 -28.62 -42.89
C HIS A 493 -28.63 -29.24 -43.56
N LEU A 494 -29.65 -29.66 -42.79
CA LEU A 494 -30.90 -30.23 -43.33
C LEU A 494 -31.65 -29.19 -44.18
N LEU A 495 -31.71 -27.95 -43.81
CA LEU A 495 -32.27 -26.84 -44.59
C LEU A 495 -31.57 -26.69 -45.92
N LEU A 496 -30.23 -26.69 -45.94
CA LEU A 496 -29.43 -26.59 -47.16
C LEU A 496 -29.65 -27.84 -48.09
N MET A 497 -29.63 -29.05 -47.53
CA MET A 497 -29.89 -30.27 -48.27
C MET A 497 -31.27 -30.23 -48.95
N LYS A 498 -32.31 -29.86 -48.20
CA LYS A 498 -33.68 -29.73 -48.75
C LYS A 498 -33.70 -28.65 -49.83
N THR A 499 -33.14 -27.49 -49.61
CA THR A 499 -33.12 -26.38 -50.56
C THR A 499 -32.38 -26.76 -51.86
N HIS A 500 -31.24 -27.44 -51.75
CA HIS A 500 -30.51 -27.93 -52.94
C HIS A 500 -31.26 -29.01 -53.68
N GLN A 501 -31.96 -29.92 -53.00
CA GLN A 501 -32.81 -30.91 -53.62
C GLN A 501 -33.98 -30.25 -54.36
N ASP A 502 -34.65 -29.27 -53.74
CA ASP A 502 -35.74 -28.52 -54.41
C ASP A 502 -35.23 -27.75 -55.62
N LEU A 503 -34.00 -27.22 -55.66
CA LEU A 503 -33.39 -26.60 -56.83
C LEU A 503 -33.05 -27.62 -57.92
N LEU A 504 -32.60 -28.81 -57.56
CA LEU A 504 -32.34 -29.93 -58.50
C LEU A 504 -33.64 -30.42 -59.18
N ASP A 505 -34.69 -30.66 -58.40
CA ASP A 505 -36.01 -31.08 -58.81
C ASP A 505 -36.66 -30.06 -59.75
N GLN A 506 -36.40 -28.77 -59.56
CA GLN A 506 -36.81 -27.65 -60.39
C GLN A 506 -35.93 -27.48 -61.68
N GLY A 507 -34.90 -28.34 -61.89
CA GLY A 507 -33.95 -28.20 -62.96
C GLY A 507 -33.07 -26.93 -62.94
N LYS A 508 -32.98 -26.24 -61.80
CA LYS A 508 -32.21 -25.01 -61.64
C LYS A 508 -30.73 -25.24 -61.36
N ILE A 509 -30.37 -26.43 -60.90
CA ILE A 509 -28.98 -26.89 -60.77
C ILE A 509 -28.82 -28.24 -61.42
N PRO A 510 -27.68 -28.60 -62.07
CA PRO A 510 -27.50 -29.79 -62.79
C PRO A 510 -27.30 -31.07 -61.96
N GLN A 511 -26.74 -30.85 -60.70
CA GLN A 511 -26.48 -31.91 -59.70
C GLN A 511 -26.40 -31.31 -58.30
N LEU A 512 -26.53 -32.17 -57.29
CA LEU A 512 -26.34 -31.75 -55.90
C LEU A 512 -24.89 -31.40 -55.69
N PRO A 513 -24.62 -30.36 -54.86
CA PRO A 513 -23.25 -30.03 -54.41
C PRO A 513 -22.62 -31.22 -53.66
N GLU A 514 -21.33 -31.48 -53.89
CA GLU A 514 -20.58 -32.50 -53.13
C GLU A 514 -20.61 -32.26 -51.65
N ASN A 515 -20.65 -30.98 -51.26
CA ASN A 515 -20.73 -30.54 -49.86
C ASN A 515 -22.00 -29.71 -49.64
N ASN A 516 -23.03 -30.33 -49.07
CA ASN A 516 -24.28 -29.66 -48.73
C ASN A 516 -24.22 -28.83 -47.44
N LYS A 517 -23.03 -28.52 -46.92
CA LYS A 517 -22.83 -27.72 -45.68
C LYS A 517 -22.78 -26.22 -45.95
N GLU A 518 -22.54 -25.82 -47.20
CA GLU A 518 -22.42 -24.42 -47.62
C GLU A 518 -23.43 -24.09 -48.70
N PRO A 519 -23.94 -22.85 -48.78
CA PRO A 519 -24.75 -22.40 -49.92
C PRO A 519 -23.91 -22.41 -51.20
N ILE A 520 -24.56 -22.74 -52.33
CA ILE A 520 -23.95 -22.59 -53.65
C ILE A 520 -23.67 -21.10 -53.90
N LYS A 521 -22.42 -20.75 -54.18
CA LYS A 521 -22.04 -19.38 -54.50
C LYS A 521 -22.81 -18.92 -55.77
N ASP A 522 -23.48 -17.78 -55.67
CA ASP A 522 -24.34 -17.21 -56.70
C ASP A 522 -25.43 -18.20 -57.19
N GLY A 523 -25.86 -19.10 -56.30
CA GLY A 523 -26.88 -20.13 -56.63
C GLY A 523 -28.26 -19.53 -56.91
N PRO A 524 -29.13 -20.23 -57.68
CA PRO A 524 -30.43 -19.74 -58.15
C PRO A 524 -31.51 -19.82 -57.07
N TYR A 525 -31.17 -19.31 -55.84
CA TYR A 525 -32.08 -19.28 -54.69
C TYR A 525 -33.16 -18.20 -54.87
N THR A 526 -34.38 -18.52 -54.43
CA THR A 526 -35.44 -17.52 -54.29
C THR A 526 -35.14 -16.60 -53.11
N GLU A 527 -35.76 -15.42 -53.05
CA GLU A 527 -35.57 -14.50 -51.95
C GLU A 527 -35.97 -15.13 -50.59
N GLU A 528 -37.00 -15.97 -50.58
CA GLU A 528 -37.40 -16.71 -49.39
C GLU A 528 -36.33 -17.72 -48.93
N MET A 529 -35.74 -18.49 -49.87
CA MET A 529 -34.65 -19.42 -49.58
C MET A 529 -33.42 -18.71 -49.06
N LYS A 530 -33.03 -17.58 -49.66
CA LYS A 530 -31.92 -16.74 -49.18
C LYS A 530 -32.16 -16.27 -47.75
N LYS A 531 -33.37 -15.77 -47.46
CA LYS A 531 -33.76 -15.29 -46.14
C LYS A 531 -33.66 -16.42 -45.10
N GLN A 532 -34.19 -17.62 -45.37
CA GLN A 532 -34.12 -18.77 -44.46
C GLN A 532 -32.68 -19.21 -44.20
N ILE A 533 -31.84 -19.25 -45.22
CA ILE A 533 -30.43 -19.60 -45.11
C ILE A 533 -29.69 -18.55 -44.27
N GLU A 534 -29.95 -17.26 -44.51
CA GLU A 534 -29.34 -16.14 -43.75
C GLU A 534 -29.79 -16.14 -42.27
N GLU A 535 -31.07 -16.36 -42.01
CA GLU A 535 -31.60 -16.46 -40.64
C GLU A 535 -30.99 -17.64 -39.90
N SER A 536 -30.87 -18.81 -40.55
CA SER A 536 -30.22 -19.97 -39.94
C SER A 536 -28.72 -19.73 -39.63
N GLN A 537 -28.02 -19.02 -40.53
CA GLN A 537 -26.63 -18.63 -40.33
C GLN A 537 -26.47 -17.65 -39.14
N LYS A 538 -27.30 -16.59 -39.10
CA LYS A 538 -27.30 -15.61 -38.01
C LYS A 538 -27.62 -16.26 -36.67
N HIS A 539 -28.53 -17.21 -36.63
CA HIS A 539 -28.86 -17.95 -35.42
C HIS A 539 -27.66 -18.76 -34.94
N LEU A 540 -26.99 -19.50 -35.82
CA LEU A 540 -25.79 -20.25 -35.48
C LEU A 540 -24.66 -19.35 -34.97
N GLU A 541 -24.40 -18.23 -35.67
CA GLU A 541 -23.40 -17.24 -35.24
C GLU A 541 -23.72 -16.63 -33.87
N SER A 542 -25.00 -16.37 -33.60
CA SER A 542 -25.47 -15.87 -32.31
C SER A 542 -25.18 -16.86 -31.18
N LEU A 543 -25.46 -18.16 -31.43
CA LEU A 543 -25.15 -19.21 -30.46
C LEU A 543 -23.63 -19.35 -30.27
N GLN A 544 -22.84 -19.36 -31.34
CA GLN A 544 -21.37 -19.44 -31.23
C GLN A 544 -20.76 -18.28 -30.46
N LYS A 545 -21.24 -17.04 -30.68
CA LYS A 545 -20.83 -15.85 -29.94
C LYS A 545 -21.32 -15.87 -28.50
N GLY A 546 -22.44 -16.51 -28.21
CA GLY A 546 -23.05 -16.62 -26.89
C GLY A 546 -22.48 -17.73 -26.02
N MET A 547 -21.43 -18.45 -26.42
CA MET A 547 -20.81 -19.52 -25.62
C MET A 547 -20.40 -19.01 -24.26
N PRO A 548 -20.93 -19.58 -23.16
CA PRO A 548 -20.54 -19.13 -21.79
C PRO A 548 -19.03 -19.27 -21.56
N ALA A 549 -18.34 -18.19 -21.26
CA ALA A 549 -16.93 -18.21 -20.90
C ALA A 549 -16.76 -18.70 -19.46
N PHE A 550 -15.63 -19.34 -19.16
CA PHE A 550 -15.22 -19.54 -17.77
C PHE A 550 -14.88 -18.21 -17.12
N ASP A 551 -15.13 -18.13 -15.83
CA ASP A 551 -14.59 -17.05 -15.02
C ASP A 551 -13.07 -17.08 -15.09
N ARG A 552 -12.42 -15.91 -14.95
CA ARG A 552 -10.96 -15.80 -15.03
C ARG A 552 -10.43 -15.02 -13.84
N ALA A 553 -9.24 -15.37 -13.35
CA ALA A 553 -8.48 -14.59 -12.37
C ALA A 553 -7.12 -14.22 -12.94
N MET A 554 -6.60 -13.06 -12.51
CA MET A 554 -5.20 -12.73 -12.69
C MET A 554 -4.37 -13.73 -11.89
N ALA A 555 -3.56 -14.53 -12.54
CA ALA A 555 -2.82 -15.62 -11.92
C ALA A 555 -1.63 -16.01 -12.78
N VAL A 556 -0.65 -16.70 -12.18
CA VAL A 556 0.55 -17.16 -12.88
C VAL A 556 0.46 -18.62 -13.29
N GLU A 557 1.39 -19.03 -14.13
CA GLU A 557 1.69 -20.44 -14.41
C GLU A 557 3.22 -20.63 -14.56
N GLU A 558 3.66 -21.87 -14.54
CA GLU A 558 5.04 -22.23 -14.84
C GLU A 558 5.42 -21.82 -16.27
N ALA A 559 6.51 -21.10 -16.46
CA ALA A 559 7.06 -20.87 -17.79
C ALA A 559 7.48 -22.21 -18.43
N LYS A 560 7.37 -22.34 -19.76
CA LYS A 560 7.82 -23.54 -20.48
C LYS A 560 9.32 -23.77 -20.30
N GLU A 561 10.10 -22.69 -20.41
CA GLU A 561 11.54 -22.71 -20.21
C GLU A 561 11.86 -22.23 -18.80
N LYS A 562 12.77 -22.93 -18.13
CA LYS A 562 13.31 -22.55 -16.84
C LYS A 562 14.67 -21.91 -17.05
N VAL A 563 14.88 -20.75 -16.41
CA VAL A 563 16.03 -19.90 -16.73
C VAL A 563 16.89 -19.64 -15.48
N ASP A 564 18.14 -20.01 -15.56
CA ASP A 564 19.17 -19.49 -14.67
C ASP A 564 19.70 -18.20 -15.28
N MET A 565 19.52 -17.07 -14.60
CA MET A 565 19.79 -15.74 -15.15
C MET A 565 21.30 -15.45 -15.21
N PRO A 566 21.78 -14.82 -16.28
CA PRO A 566 23.10 -14.19 -16.25
C PRO A 566 23.05 -12.92 -15.39
N VAL A 567 24.19 -12.54 -14.80
CA VAL A 567 24.32 -11.23 -14.17
C VAL A 567 24.31 -10.16 -15.28
N HIS A 568 23.44 -9.19 -15.18
CA HIS A 568 23.43 -8.05 -16.11
C HIS A 568 24.41 -6.98 -15.60
N LEU A 569 25.46 -6.73 -16.34
CA LEU A 569 26.46 -5.75 -15.96
C LEU A 569 25.83 -4.37 -15.78
N ARG A 570 25.92 -3.81 -14.57
CA ARG A 570 25.26 -2.56 -14.16
C ARG A 570 23.74 -2.56 -14.38
N GLY A 571 23.10 -3.70 -14.26
CA GLY A 571 21.67 -3.87 -14.46
C GLY A 571 21.19 -3.78 -15.91
N ASN A 572 22.13 -3.65 -16.88
CA ASN A 572 21.81 -3.52 -18.29
C ASN A 572 21.58 -4.90 -18.93
N HIS A 573 20.35 -5.20 -19.31
CA HIS A 573 19.96 -6.47 -19.91
C HIS A 573 20.62 -6.75 -21.27
N LEU A 574 21.11 -5.73 -21.98
CA LEU A 574 21.88 -5.86 -23.22
C LEU A 574 23.34 -6.24 -22.99
N LYS A 575 23.80 -6.25 -21.72
CA LYS A 575 25.17 -6.60 -21.35
C LYS A 575 25.18 -7.77 -20.33
N PRO A 576 24.67 -8.97 -20.70
CA PRO A 576 24.72 -10.13 -19.81
C PRO A 576 26.15 -10.62 -19.66
N SER A 577 26.48 -11.13 -18.46
CA SER A 577 27.73 -11.86 -18.24
C SER A 577 27.64 -13.29 -18.81
N ASP A 578 28.78 -13.92 -19.02
CA ASP A 578 28.83 -15.34 -19.43
C ASP A 578 28.41 -16.29 -18.28
N GLU A 579 28.57 -15.84 -17.04
CA GLU A 579 28.21 -16.62 -15.85
C GLU A 579 26.70 -16.61 -15.63
N ARG A 580 26.10 -17.80 -15.53
CA ARG A 580 24.71 -17.98 -15.14
C ARG A 580 24.62 -18.28 -13.66
N VAL A 581 23.70 -17.59 -12.99
CA VAL A 581 23.45 -17.75 -11.56
C VAL A 581 22.32 -18.75 -11.37
N PRO A 582 22.52 -19.85 -10.67
CA PRO A 582 21.46 -20.80 -10.34
C PRO A 582 20.32 -20.10 -9.59
N ARG A 583 19.08 -20.49 -9.89
CA ARG A 583 17.89 -20.02 -9.19
C ARG A 583 18.02 -20.27 -7.68
N GLY A 584 17.61 -19.30 -6.87
CA GLY A 584 17.78 -19.37 -5.43
C GLY A 584 17.36 -18.10 -4.69
N VAL A 585 17.86 -17.95 -3.47
CA VAL A 585 17.58 -16.85 -2.55
C VAL A 585 18.88 -16.24 -2.02
N PRO A 586 18.86 -15.08 -1.34
CA PRO A 586 20.07 -14.45 -0.81
C PRO A 586 20.85 -15.37 0.13
N LYS A 587 22.13 -15.54 -0.14
CA LYS A 587 23.01 -16.49 0.57
C LYS A 587 23.14 -16.22 2.06
N ILE A 588 23.06 -14.96 2.47
CA ILE A 588 23.13 -14.61 3.89
C ILE A 588 21.97 -15.21 4.70
N LEU A 589 20.81 -15.34 4.09
CA LEU A 589 19.61 -15.90 4.74
C LEU A 589 19.59 -17.44 4.72
N VAL A 590 20.29 -18.06 3.79
CA VAL A 590 20.44 -19.54 3.72
C VAL A 590 21.17 -20.10 4.94
N LYS A 591 21.99 -19.29 5.62
CA LYS A 591 22.66 -19.70 6.86
C LYS A 591 21.69 -20.01 8.00
N ALA A 592 20.54 -19.36 8.00
CA ALA A 592 19.50 -19.60 9.01
C ALA A 592 18.58 -20.77 8.64
N VAL A 593 18.22 -20.86 7.35
CA VAL A 593 17.36 -21.94 6.81
C VAL A 593 17.90 -22.35 5.45
N GLU A 594 18.25 -23.63 5.31
CA GLU A 594 18.70 -24.18 4.04
C GLU A 594 17.63 -24.03 2.96
N PHE A 595 18.07 -23.57 1.79
CA PHE A 595 17.16 -23.44 0.64
C PHE A 595 17.09 -24.78 -0.10
N PRO A 596 15.87 -25.34 -0.31
CA PRO A 596 15.71 -26.62 -0.98
C PRO A 596 16.24 -26.60 -2.43
N SER A 597 16.81 -27.70 -2.90
CA SER A 597 17.23 -27.82 -4.29
C SER A 597 16.06 -27.71 -5.24
N ILE A 598 16.23 -26.93 -6.33
CA ILE A 598 15.21 -26.74 -7.36
C ILE A 598 15.38 -27.81 -8.45
N PRO A 599 14.37 -28.64 -8.75
CA PRO A 599 14.38 -29.51 -9.91
C PRO A 599 14.51 -28.72 -11.23
N PRO A 600 15.21 -29.24 -12.23
CA PRO A 600 15.45 -28.50 -13.48
C PRO A 600 14.19 -28.06 -14.21
N ASP A 601 13.11 -28.81 -14.07
CA ASP A 601 11.80 -28.59 -14.72
C ASP A 601 10.86 -27.69 -13.94
N GLN A 602 11.24 -27.20 -12.75
CA GLN A 602 10.44 -26.33 -11.89
C GLN A 602 11.00 -24.91 -11.85
N SER A 603 10.14 -23.91 -11.64
CA SER A 603 10.57 -22.50 -11.48
C SER A 603 11.38 -22.25 -10.20
N GLY A 604 11.05 -22.97 -9.15
CA GLY A 604 11.58 -22.76 -7.79
C GLY A 604 10.59 -22.01 -6.87
N ARG A 605 9.38 -21.67 -7.34
CA ARG A 605 8.37 -20.99 -6.48
C ARG A 605 7.91 -21.85 -5.31
N MET A 606 7.81 -23.16 -5.48
CA MET A 606 7.45 -24.06 -4.37
C MET A 606 8.57 -24.06 -3.32
N GLN A 607 9.83 -24.18 -3.75
CA GLN A 607 11.00 -24.14 -2.85
C GLN A 607 11.11 -22.76 -2.16
N LEU A 608 10.79 -21.68 -2.87
CA LEU A 608 10.75 -20.33 -2.30
C LEU A 608 9.67 -20.22 -1.21
N ALA A 609 8.49 -20.78 -1.45
CA ALA A 609 7.41 -20.81 -0.49
C ALA A 609 7.78 -21.64 0.75
N ASP A 610 8.33 -22.85 0.57
CA ASP A 610 8.77 -23.73 1.64
C ASP A 610 9.86 -23.10 2.52
N TRP A 611 10.84 -22.47 1.89
CA TRP A 611 11.92 -21.78 2.59
C TRP A 611 11.42 -20.58 3.39
N LEU A 612 10.58 -19.73 2.78
CA LEU A 612 10.10 -18.51 3.41
C LEU A 612 9.19 -18.81 4.62
N THR A 613 8.33 -19.82 4.51
CA THR A 613 7.36 -20.20 5.56
C THR A 613 7.94 -21.16 6.59
N ASN A 614 9.23 -21.48 6.51
CA ASN A 614 9.88 -22.30 7.52
C ASN A 614 9.83 -21.59 8.89
N PRO A 615 9.42 -22.26 9.97
CA PRO A 615 9.36 -21.66 11.31
C PRO A 615 10.67 -21.05 11.83
N GLN A 616 11.80 -21.50 11.30
CA GLN A 616 13.13 -20.97 11.65
C GLN A 616 13.55 -19.78 10.76
N HIS A 617 12.72 -19.38 9.79
CA HIS A 617 13.05 -18.26 8.92
C HIS A 617 13.13 -16.96 9.72
N PRO A 618 14.26 -16.20 9.65
CA PRO A 618 14.51 -15.11 10.61
C PRO A 618 13.62 -13.89 10.42
N LEU A 619 13.07 -13.67 9.23
CA LEU A 619 12.45 -12.39 8.86
C LEU A 619 10.91 -12.45 8.80
N LEU A 620 10.30 -13.44 8.16
CA LEU A 620 8.87 -13.42 7.84
C LEU A 620 7.98 -13.09 9.04
N ALA A 621 8.17 -13.83 10.14
CA ALA A 621 7.36 -13.63 11.36
C ALA A 621 7.64 -12.26 12.00
N ARG A 622 8.91 -11.87 12.14
CA ARG A 622 9.30 -10.56 12.70
C ARG A 622 8.72 -9.40 11.90
N VAL A 623 8.83 -9.44 10.59
CA VAL A 623 8.34 -8.39 9.69
C VAL A 623 6.83 -8.25 9.83
N MET A 624 6.09 -9.36 9.83
CA MET A 624 4.64 -9.30 9.92
C MET A 624 4.14 -8.88 11.31
N VAL A 625 4.75 -9.39 12.39
CA VAL A 625 4.47 -8.95 13.76
C VAL A 625 4.70 -7.44 13.90
N ASN A 626 5.82 -6.94 13.36
CA ASN A 626 6.13 -5.50 13.39
C ASN A 626 5.07 -4.65 12.66
N ARG A 627 4.56 -5.13 11.52
CA ARG A 627 3.50 -4.45 10.75
C ARG A 627 2.17 -4.46 11.47
N ILE A 628 1.75 -5.60 12.01
CA ILE A 628 0.50 -5.70 12.79
C ILE A 628 0.58 -4.83 14.02
N TRP A 629 1.72 -4.83 14.71
CA TRP A 629 1.97 -3.92 15.83
C TRP A 629 1.81 -2.46 15.42
N MET A 630 2.45 -2.06 14.33
CA MET A 630 2.36 -0.70 13.78
C MET A 630 0.92 -0.28 13.50
N TRP A 631 0.12 -1.17 12.91
CA TRP A 631 -1.27 -0.85 12.59
C TRP A 631 -2.14 -0.69 13.84
N HIS A 632 -1.84 -1.39 14.95
CA HIS A 632 -2.53 -1.22 16.22
C HIS A 632 -2.05 -0.01 17.03
N PHE A 633 -0.75 0.21 17.09
CA PHE A 633 -0.16 1.27 17.93
C PHE A 633 0.13 2.58 17.17
N GLY A 634 0.07 2.56 15.83
CA GLY A 634 0.47 3.70 14.99
C GLY A 634 1.98 3.86 14.85
N GLN A 635 2.78 3.17 15.68
CA GLN A 635 4.24 3.14 15.66
C GLN A 635 4.73 1.68 15.67
N PRO A 636 5.68 1.31 14.78
CA PRO A 636 6.25 -0.04 14.76
C PRO A 636 7.31 -0.22 15.86
N LEU A 637 7.58 -1.46 16.23
CA LEU A 637 8.71 -1.81 17.10
C LEU A 637 10.05 -1.54 16.40
N VAL A 638 10.14 -1.85 15.10
CA VAL A 638 11.24 -1.48 14.20
C VAL A 638 10.73 -0.34 13.32
N SER A 639 11.22 0.88 13.51
CA SER A 639 10.71 2.09 12.86
C SER A 639 10.98 2.19 11.35
N THR A 640 11.63 1.18 10.76
CA THR A 640 11.82 0.99 9.32
C THR A 640 11.16 -0.32 8.88
N PRO A 641 9.81 -0.38 8.73
CA PRO A 641 9.06 -1.64 8.55
C PRO A 641 9.41 -2.43 7.28
N SER A 642 10.00 -1.78 6.28
CA SER A 642 10.46 -2.41 5.03
C SER A 642 11.97 -2.46 4.90
N ASN A 643 12.71 -2.15 5.98
CA ASN A 643 14.16 -2.23 6.00
C ASN A 643 14.67 -2.71 7.37
N PHE A 644 14.83 -4.03 7.50
CA PHE A 644 15.45 -4.74 8.62
C PHE A 644 16.94 -4.98 8.41
N GLY A 645 17.51 -4.46 7.31
CA GLY A 645 18.94 -4.57 7.00
C GLY A 645 19.81 -3.71 7.91
N LEU A 646 21.11 -3.66 7.59
CA LEU A 646 22.15 -3.01 8.41
C LEU A 646 21.94 -1.50 8.60
N LYS A 647 21.18 -0.84 7.73
CA LYS A 647 20.77 0.57 7.85
C LYS A 647 19.37 0.76 8.40
N GLY A 648 18.64 -0.32 8.62
CA GLY A 648 17.38 -0.28 9.35
C GLY A 648 17.60 0.04 10.82
N GLN A 649 16.53 0.47 11.49
CA GLN A 649 16.56 0.76 12.91
C GLN A 649 16.52 -0.53 13.73
N SER A 650 17.17 -0.50 14.89
CA SER A 650 17.02 -1.59 15.85
C SER A 650 15.63 -1.51 16.52
N PRO A 651 15.04 -2.67 16.85
CA PRO A 651 13.73 -2.69 17.53
C PRO A 651 13.80 -1.98 18.88
N SER A 652 12.73 -1.27 19.24
CA SER A 652 12.59 -0.64 20.56
C SER A 652 12.52 -1.67 21.68
N HIS A 653 11.89 -2.82 21.39
CA HIS A 653 11.70 -3.95 22.30
C HIS A 653 12.09 -5.25 21.58
N PRO A 654 13.39 -5.57 21.47
CA PRO A 654 13.86 -6.72 20.68
C PRO A 654 13.35 -8.05 21.21
N GLU A 655 13.32 -8.21 22.52
CA GLU A 655 12.84 -9.44 23.18
C GLU A 655 11.33 -9.65 22.97
N LEU A 656 10.54 -8.58 22.99
CA LEU A 656 9.11 -8.62 22.69
C LEU A 656 8.84 -9.03 21.25
N LEU A 657 9.60 -8.47 20.30
CA LEU A 657 9.43 -8.79 18.88
C LEU A 657 9.68 -10.28 18.62
N ASP A 658 10.76 -10.83 19.18
CA ASP A 658 11.12 -12.22 19.00
C ASP A 658 10.15 -13.16 19.73
N ASP A 659 9.78 -12.84 20.97
CA ASP A 659 8.83 -13.64 21.74
C ASP A 659 7.46 -13.73 21.06
N LEU A 660 6.97 -12.59 20.60
CA LEU A 660 5.67 -12.54 19.94
C LEU A 660 5.70 -13.28 18.59
N ALA A 661 6.81 -13.18 17.83
CA ALA A 661 7.00 -13.91 16.59
C ALA A 661 7.04 -15.44 16.84
N ILE A 662 7.77 -15.91 17.84
CA ILE A 662 7.85 -17.33 18.20
C ILE A 662 6.49 -17.88 18.63
N ARG A 663 5.82 -17.19 19.56
CA ARG A 663 4.49 -17.62 20.02
C ARG A 663 3.46 -17.64 18.91
N TRP A 664 3.50 -16.67 17.99
CA TRP A 664 2.61 -16.66 16.85
C TRP A 664 2.82 -17.88 15.95
N ILE A 665 4.08 -18.27 15.70
CA ILE A 665 4.42 -19.51 14.98
C ILE A 665 3.88 -20.73 15.71
N GLU A 666 4.10 -20.82 17.03
CA GLU A 666 3.63 -21.92 17.89
C GLU A 666 2.10 -22.02 17.94
N GLN A 667 1.39 -20.90 17.79
CA GLN A 667 -0.07 -20.83 17.70
C GLN A 667 -0.61 -21.03 16.26
N GLY A 668 0.19 -21.69 15.41
CA GLY A 668 -0.20 -22.06 14.05
C GLY A 668 -0.37 -20.86 13.09
N TRP A 669 0.37 -19.79 13.32
CA TRP A 669 0.33 -18.60 12.48
C TRP A 669 -1.06 -17.95 12.38
N SER A 670 -1.93 -18.09 13.37
CA SER A 670 -3.24 -17.48 13.42
C SER A 670 -3.13 -15.96 13.59
N LEU A 671 -3.62 -15.21 12.61
CA LEU A 671 -3.65 -13.74 12.68
C LEU A 671 -4.63 -13.26 13.74
N LYS A 672 -5.78 -13.93 13.89
CA LYS A 672 -6.76 -13.58 14.92
C LYS A 672 -6.22 -13.79 16.33
N TRP A 673 -5.43 -14.84 16.56
CA TRP A 673 -4.70 -15.01 17.80
C TRP A 673 -3.72 -13.87 18.06
N LEU A 674 -2.92 -13.48 17.07
CA LEU A 674 -1.95 -12.40 17.21
C LEU A 674 -2.65 -11.05 17.53
N HIS A 675 -3.74 -10.75 16.84
CA HIS A 675 -4.56 -9.58 17.16
C HIS A 675 -5.10 -9.63 18.58
N ARG A 676 -5.70 -10.77 18.97
CA ARG A 676 -6.23 -10.96 20.33
C ARG A 676 -5.15 -10.72 21.38
N GLU A 677 -3.98 -11.32 21.22
CA GLU A 677 -2.84 -11.17 22.12
C GLU A 677 -2.42 -9.70 22.30
N ILE A 678 -2.34 -8.95 21.18
CA ILE A 678 -1.98 -7.52 21.19
C ILE A 678 -3.07 -6.68 21.86
N VAL A 679 -4.33 -6.80 21.43
CA VAL A 679 -5.39 -5.90 21.89
C VAL A 679 -5.84 -6.17 23.33
N THR A 680 -5.59 -7.38 23.87
CA THR A 680 -5.88 -7.70 25.27
C THR A 680 -4.78 -7.23 26.23
N SER A 681 -3.60 -6.81 25.73
CA SER A 681 -2.52 -6.29 26.57
C SER A 681 -2.94 -4.98 27.27
N GLU A 682 -2.40 -4.73 28.46
CA GLU A 682 -2.57 -3.46 29.17
C GLU A 682 -1.96 -2.32 28.37
N ALA A 683 -0.82 -2.54 27.71
CA ALA A 683 -0.17 -1.57 26.85
C ALA A 683 -1.12 -1.02 25.77
N TYR A 684 -1.92 -1.86 25.13
CA TYR A 684 -2.93 -1.42 24.15
C TYR A 684 -4.11 -0.69 24.81
N ARG A 685 -4.49 -1.08 26.02
CA ARG A 685 -5.65 -0.54 26.74
C ARG A 685 -5.38 0.77 27.44
N ARG A 686 -4.13 1.25 27.49
CA ARG A 686 -3.75 2.54 28.09
C ARG A 686 -4.47 3.72 27.43
N THR A 687 -4.69 4.77 28.23
CA THR A 687 -5.16 6.06 27.69
C THR A 687 -4.10 6.70 26.81
N SER A 688 -4.52 7.45 25.79
CA SER A 688 -3.67 8.31 24.98
C SER A 688 -3.49 9.70 25.62
N ARG A 689 -4.38 10.08 26.54
CA ARG A 689 -4.45 11.41 27.16
C ARG A 689 -3.59 11.52 28.43
N ASP A 690 -2.32 11.25 28.28
CA ASP A 690 -1.34 11.42 29.34
C ASP A 690 -0.14 12.21 28.80
N ALA A 691 0.25 13.27 29.49
CA ALA A 691 1.30 14.18 29.03
C ALA A 691 2.62 14.07 29.85
N ARG A 692 2.68 13.12 30.80
CA ARG A 692 3.81 13.07 31.78
C ARG A 692 5.20 12.99 31.14
N TYR A 693 5.32 12.30 30.01
CA TYR A 693 6.62 12.06 29.36
C TYR A 693 6.68 12.57 27.91
N GLU A 694 5.79 13.48 27.51
CA GLU A 694 5.76 14.01 26.11
C GLU A 694 7.05 14.76 25.74
N GLU A 695 7.76 15.36 26.70
CA GLU A 695 9.04 16.01 26.42
C GLU A 695 10.21 15.02 26.32
N SER A 696 10.19 13.92 27.09
CA SER A 696 11.28 12.94 27.14
C SER A 696 11.13 11.80 26.14
N ASP A 697 9.90 11.47 25.75
CA ASP A 697 9.55 10.45 24.74
C ASP A 697 8.37 10.93 23.88
N PRO A 698 8.60 11.94 23.03
CA PRO A 698 7.53 12.56 22.22
C PRO A 698 6.90 11.58 21.21
N GLU A 699 7.66 10.60 20.76
CA GLU A 699 7.19 9.56 19.82
C GLU A 699 6.55 8.37 20.54
N ASN A 700 6.47 8.39 21.88
CA ASN A 700 6.01 7.26 22.69
C ASN A 700 6.70 5.93 22.30
N ARG A 701 7.99 5.99 22.06
CA ARG A 701 8.81 4.85 21.65
C ARG A 701 8.81 3.71 22.68
N TRP A 702 8.63 4.06 23.96
CA TRP A 702 8.67 3.12 25.07
C TRP A 702 7.28 2.64 25.49
N LEU A 703 6.21 3.06 24.77
CA LEU A 703 4.84 2.58 24.95
C LEU A 703 4.26 2.87 26.34
N TRP A 704 4.62 4.00 26.95
CA TRP A 704 4.10 4.36 28.28
C TRP A 704 2.62 4.78 28.25
N LYS A 705 2.09 5.18 27.09
CA LYS A 705 0.67 5.46 26.82
C LYS A 705 0.24 4.83 25.47
N GLN A 706 -1.04 4.91 25.10
CA GLN A 706 -1.47 4.62 23.74
C GLN A 706 -1.30 5.86 22.85
N ASN A 707 -1.15 5.69 21.53
CA ASN A 707 -1.05 6.78 20.58
C ASN A 707 -2.44 7.19 20.05
N GLU A 708 -2.68 8.48 19.94
CA GLU A 708 -3.79 8.98 19.15
C GLU A 708 -3.50 8.77 17.65
N ARG A 709 -4.48 8.28 16.90
CA ARG A 709 -4.34 8.04 15.47
C ARG A 709 -5.48 8.66 14.69
N ARG A 710 -5.16 9.33 13.57
CA ARG A 710 -6.20 9.73 12.62
C ARG A 710 -6.69 8.50 11.86
N LEU A 711 -8.02 8.41 11.65
CA LEU A 711 -8.61 7.42 10.77
C LEU A 711 -8.10 7.60 9.33
N GLU A 712 -7.92 6.50 8.64
CA GLU A 712 -7.62 6.45 7.20
C GLU A 712 -8.88 6.80 6.39
N MET A 713 -8.71 7.00 5.09
CA MET A 713 -9.80 7.37 4.19
C MET A 713 -10.98 6.39 4.24
N GLU A 714 -10.69 5.10 4.21
CA GLU A 714 -11.72 4.06 4.16
C GLU A 714 -12.61 4.05 5.43
N PRO A 715 -12.06 4.01 6.67
CA PRO A 715 -12.86 4.14 7.88
C PRO A 715 -13.65 5.45 7.96
N ILE A 716 -13.10 6.59 7.48
CA ILE A 716 -13.82 7.87 7.46
C ILE A 716 -15.06 7.77 6.58
N ARG A 717 -14.89 7.35 5.32
CA ARG A 717 -15.99 7.22 4.37
C ARG A 717 -17.00 6.16 4.81
N ASP A 718 -16.52 5.02 5.23
CA ASP A 718 -17.38 3.91 5.66
C ASP A 718 -18.18 4.29 6.91
N SER A 719 -17.62 5.11 7.83
CA SER A 719 -18.33 5.64 8.99
C SER A 719 -19.46 6.57 8.62
N LEU A 720 -19.26 7.48 7.65
CA LEU A 720 -20.34 8.36 7.14
C LEU A 720 -21.51 7.52 6.61
N LEU A 721 -21.22 6.45 5.87
CA LEU A 721 -22.22 5.55 5.34
C LEU A 721 -22.87 4.69 6.43
N ALA A 722 -22.10 4.18 7.39
CA ALA A 722 -22.60 3.35 8.48
C ALA A 722 -23.50 4.13 9.44
N CYS A 723 -23.08 5.32 9.90
CA CYS A 723 -23.87 6.17 10.79
C CYS A 723 -25.20 6.58 10.16
N SER A 724 -25.25 6.75 8.84
CA SER A 724 -26.47 7.07 8.09
C SER A 724 -27.25 5.84 7.61
N SER A 725 -26.86 4.61 8.02
CA SER A 725 -27.49 3.33 7.62
C SER A 725 -27.53 3.11 6.11
N ARG A 726 -26.53 3.61 5.39
CA ARG A 726 -26.40 3.50 3.92
C ARG A 726 -25.32 2.52 3.48
N LEU A 727 -24.52 2.00 4.41
CA LEU A 727 -23.39 1.15 4.07
C LEU A 727 -23.86 -0.19 3.49
N ASP A 728 -23.36 -0.54 2.30
CA ASP A 728 -23.50 -1.84 1.67
C ASP A 728 -22.21 -2.66 1.86
N ALA A 729 -22.29 -3.73 2.61
CA ALA A 729 -21.16 -4.59 2.96
C ALA A 729 -20.97 -5.79 2.02
N ARG A 730 -21.69 -5.88 0.89
CA ARG A 730 -21.62 -7.03 -0.05
C ARG A 730 -20.26 -7.09 -0.74
N LEU A 731 -19.74 -8.32 -0.90
CA LEU A 731 -18.55 -8.66 -1.67
C LEU A 731 -18.79 -8.57 -3.20
N GLY A 732 -17.73 -8.57 -4.00
CA GLY A 732 -17.79 -8.74 -5.44
C GLY A 732 -17.06 -7.68 -6.25
N PRO A 733 -17.27 -7.60 -7.57
CA PRO A 733 -16.52 -6.73 -8.46
C PRO A 733 -16.61 -5.26 -8.04
N PRO A 734 -15.62 -4.44 -8.40
CA PRO A 734 -15.62 -3.03 -8.04
C PRO A 734 -16.84 -2.33 -8.64
N LEU A 735 -17.40 -1.40 -7.87
CA LEU A 735 -18.44 -0.50 -8.39
C LEU A 735 -17.76 0.66 -9.12
N LYS A 736 -18.29 1.00 -10.29
CA LYS A 736 -17.94 2.26 -10.96
C LYS A 736 -18.69 3.40 -10.26
N GLY A 737 -17.92 4.38 -9.76
CA GLY A 737 -18.44 5.57 -9.09
C GLY A 737 -18.69 5.43 -7.59
N GLU A 738 -19.26 6.47 -6.98
CA GLU A 738 -19.48 6.61 -5.53
C GLU A 738 -20.69 5.80 -5.02
N GLY A 739 -20.65 4.47 -5.13
CA GLY A 739 -21.72 3.61 -4.58
C GLY A 739 -21.67 3.53 -3.04
N PRO A 740 -22.73 2.97 -2.38
CA PRO A 740 -22.80 2.85 -0.93
C PRO A 740 -21.94 1.69 -0.37
N ARG A 741 -21.17 0.99 -1.19
CA ARG A 741 -20.34 -0.15 -0.76
C ARG A 741 -19.16 0.31 0.09
N ARG A 742 -18.63 -0.61 0.90
CA ARG A 742 -17.41 -0.37 1.65
C ARG A 742 -16.27 0.06 0.74
N SER A 743 -15.42 0.94 1.24
CA SER A 743 -14.34 1.58 0.47
C SER A 743 -13.33 0.60 -0.11
N ILE A 744 -13.12 -0.57 0.52
CA ILE A 744 -12.25 -1.61 -0.02
C ILE A 744 -12.73 -2.16 -1.37
N TYR A 745 -14.04 -2.04 -1.68
CA TYR A 745 -14.65 -2.50 -2.94
C TYR A 745 -14.76 -1.40 -4.00
N LEU A 746 -14.25 -0.20 -3.73
CA LEU A 746 -14.16 0.85 -4.73
C LEU A 746 -13.10 0.52 -5.79
N ASN A 747 -13.26 1.10 -6.97
CA ASN A 747 -12.30 0.95 -8.05
C ASN A 747 -11.05 1.78 -7.79
N ILE A 748 -9.88 1.16 -7.73
CA ILE A 748 -8.60 1.83 -7.56
C ILE A 748 -7.92 1.93 -8.93
N ASN A 749 -7.94 3.13 -9.48
CA ASN A 749 -7.29 3.44 -10.75
C ASN A 749 -5.92 4.10 -10.49
N ARG A 750 -4.83 3.47 -10.93
CA ARG A 750 -3.46 3.96 -10.68
C ARG A 750 -3.16 5.32 -11.28
N ALA A 751 -3.68 5.62 -12.45
CA ALA A 751 -3.42 6.89 -13.12
C ALA A 751 -4.39 8.01 -12.69
N ALA A 752 -5.51 7.67 -12.04
CA ALA A 752 -6.56 8.63 -11.68
C ALA A 752 -7.24 8.19 -10.39
N LEU A 753 -6.58 8.42 -9.27
CA LEU A 753 -7.21 8.26 -7.95
C LEU A 753 -8.32 9.31 -7.78
N ASP A 754 -9.46 8.89 -7.24
CA ASP A 754 -10.53 9.80 -6.84
C ASP A 754 -10.03 10.83 -5.83
N ASP A 755 -10.57 12.06 -5.88
CA ASP A 755 -10.18 13.17 -5.00
C ASP A 755 -10.26 12.81 -3.51
N LEU A 756 -11.22 11.98 -3.13
CA LEU A 756 -11.39 11.51 -1.76
C LEU A 756 -10.14 10.75 -1.26
N PHE A 757 -9.57 9.88 -2.10
CA PHE A 757 -8.36 9.14 -1.76
C PHE A 757 -7.18 10.09 -1.55
N SER A 758 -7.02 11.07 -2.46
CA SER A 758 -5.90 12.03 -2.41
C SER A 758 -5.97 12.95 -1.19
N VAL A 759 -7.18 13.37 -0.76
CA VAL A 759 -7.38 14.28 0.38
C VAL A 759 -6.97 13.63 1.71
N PHE A 760 -7.12 12.31 1.87
CA PHE A 760 -6.86 11.60 3.12
C PHE A 760 -5.63 10.67 3.05
N ASP A 761 -4.61 11.07 2.30
CA ASP A 761 -3.30 10.42 2.27
C ASP A 761 -3.36 8.94 1.87
N TYR A 762 -4.19 8.61 0.87
CA TYR A 762 -4.18 7.26 0.30
C TYR A 762 -2.82 6.97 -0.34
N VAL A 763 -2.42 5.71 -0.33
CA VAL A 763 -1.13 5.27 -0.87
C VAL A 763 -1.08 5.40 -2.40
N ASP A 764 0.13 5.57 -2.94
CA ASP A 764 0.37 5.35 -4.36
C ASP A 764 0.26 3.85 -4.66
N PRO A 765 -0.77 3.41 -5.43
CA PRO A 765 -0.95 1.99 -5.72
C PRO A 765 0.03 1.43 -6.76
N ALA A 766 0.98 2.22 -7.24
CA ALA A 766 2.02 1.78 -8.17
C ALA A 766 3.27 1.24 -7.46
N SER A 767 3.43 1.50 -6.16
CA SER A 767 4.61 1.10 -5.39
C SER A 767 4.25 0.43 -4.07
N HIS A 768 5.21 -0.34 -3.53
CA HIS A 768 5.10 -0.85 -2.16
C HIS A 768 5.15 0.31 -1.16
N ILE A 769 4.20 0.36 -0.24
CA ILE A 769 4.15 1.35 0.84
C ILE A 769 4.28 0.64 2.18
N GLU A 770 5.24 1.07 2.98
CA GLU A 770 5.48 0.51 4.31
C GLU A 770 4.52 1.03 5.38
N GLN A 771 4.19 2.31 5.32
CA GLN A 771 3.28 3.00 6.22
C GLN A 771 2.63 4.18 5.49
N ARG A 772 1.32 4.37 5.68
CA ARG A 772 0.62 5.53 5.13
C ARG A 772 1.08 6.81 5.82
N PRO A 773 1.32 7.89 5.07
CA PRO A 773 1.55 9.21 5.67
C PRO A 773 0.29 9.70 6.40
N VAL A 774 0.47 10.57 7.37
CA VAL A 774 -0.63 11.24 8.07
C VAL A 774 -0.39 12.74 8.04
N THR A 775 -1.10 13.44 7.16
CA THR A 775 -1.02 14.91 7.04
C THR A 775 -2.25 15.58 7.63
N THR A 776 -2.11 16.84 8.03
CA THR A 776 -3.23 17.68 8.42
C THR A 776 -3.24 18.91 7.50
N VAL A 777 -4.14 18.88 6.52
CA VAL A 777 -4.22 19.90 5.48
C VAL A 777 -5.62 20.54 5.40
N PRO A 778 -5.73 21.80 4.98
CA PRO A 778 -7.03 22.49 4.91
C PRO A 778 -8.07 21.79 4.03
N SER A 779 -7.64 21.05 2.99
CA SER A 779 -8.54 20.29 2.10
C SER A 779 -9.36 19.24 2.84
N GLN A 780 -8.85 18.65 3.92
CA GLN A 780 -9.58 17.69 4.76
C GLN A 780 -10.74 18.37 5.50
N ALA A 781 -10.53 19.57 6.04
CA ALA A 781 -11.62 20.34 6.65
C ALA A 781 -12.65 20.80 5.60
N LEU A 782 -12.20 21.20 4.42
CA LEU A 782 -13.09 21.58 3.31
C LEU A 782 -13.89 20.39 2.79
N PHE A 783 -13.35 19.20 2.82
CA PHE A 783 -14.08 17.96 2.50
C PHE A 783 -15.31 17.82 3.42
N PHE A 784 -15.13 17.88 4.74
CA PHE A 784 -16.25 17.76 5.66
C PHE A 784 -17.30 18.87 5.51
N LEU A 785 -16.88 20.05 5.10
CA LEU A 785 -17.81 21.18 4.91
C LEU A 785 -18.61 21.10 3.60
N ASN A 786 -18.03 20.55 2.53
CA ASN A 786 -18.55 20.74 1.18
C ASN A 786 -18.87 19.45 0.43
N ASN A 787 -18.30 18.29 0.83
CA ASN A 787 -18.45 17.07 0.04
C ASN A 787 -19.89 16.51 0.13
N PRO A 788 -20.50 16.12 -1.01
CA PRO A 788 -21.86 15.57 -1.06
C PRO A 788 -22.08 14.34 -0.18
N ILE A 789 -21.07 13.50 0.02
CA ILE A 789 -21.20 12.31 0.87
C ILE A 789 -21.48 12.70 2.32
N VAL A 790 -20.82 13.75 2.84
CA VAL A 790 -21.00 14.25 4.20
C VAL A 790 -22.38 14.88 4.35
N SER A 791 -22.79 15.77 3.43
CA SER A 791 -24.10 16.40 3.49
C SER A 791 -25.23 15.39 3.38
N THR A 792 -25.12 14.40 2.47
CA THR A 792 -26.14 13.35 2.31
C THR A 792 -26.21 12.44 3.56
N ALA A 793 -25.08 12.09 4.15
CA ALA A 793 -25.06 11.31 5.39
C ALA A 793 -25.70 12.09 6.55
N SER A 794 -25.41 13.39 6.64
CA SER A 794 -25.97 14.29 7.66
C SER A 794 -27.48 14.47 7.52
N GLU A 795 -27.96 14.69 6.30
CA GLU A 795 -29.39 14.81 5.98
C GLU A 795 -30.11 13.50 6.33
N THR A 796 -29.56 12.36 5.88
CA THR A 796 -30.18 11.03 6.12
C THR A 796 -30.25 10.72 7.61
N LEU A 797 -29.17 10.92 8.37
CA LEU A 797 -29.14 10.64 9.80
C LEU A 797 -30.01 11.64 10.58
N GLY A 798 -29.98 12.93 10.22
CA GLY A 798 -30.84 13.96 10.83
C GLY A 798 -32.33 13.67 10.64
N GLU A 799 -32.75 13.21 9.44
CA GLU A 799 -34.11 12.75 9.18
C GLU A 799 -34.50 11.52 10.00
N GLN A 800 -33.59 10.56 10.13
CA GLN A 800 -33.83 9.35 10.95
C GLN A 800 -34.06 9.73 12.42
N ILE A 801 -33.16 10.57 12.98
CA ILE A 801 -33.28 11.04 14.36
C ILE A 801 -34.56 11.85 14.58
N ALA A 802 -34.93 12.78 13.67
CA ALA A 802 -36.12 13.57 13.75
C ALA A 802 -37.40 12.72 13.73
N LYS A 803 -37.39 11.56 13.06
CA LYS A 803 -38.50 10.60 13.04
C LYS A 803 -38.56 9.72 14.29
N SER A 804 -37.41 9.41 14.91
CA SER A 804 -37.34 8.50 16.06
C SER A 804 -37.70 9.16 17.38
N SER A 805 -37.44 10.47 17.52
CA SER A 805 -37.76 11.23 18.74
C SER A 805 -38.23 12.66 18.45
N GLN A 806 -39.17 13.13 19.27
CA GLN A 806 -39.63 14.52 19.29
C GLN A 806 -38.91 15.35 20.39
N ASP A 807 -38.19 14.70 21.29
CA ASP A 807 -37.40 15.37 22.33
C ASP A 807 -36.01 15.70 21.77
N ASP A 808 -35.59 16.96 21.89
CA ASP A 808 -34.33 17.44 21.40
C ASP A 808 -33.15 16.91 22.23
N ARG A 809 -33.30 16.66 23.54
CA ARG A 809 -32.24 16.04 24.37
C ARG A 809 -31.98 14.62 23.95
N GLU A 810 -33.03 13.83 23.73
CA GLU A 810 -32.93 12.46 23.22
C GLU A 810 -32.34 12.45 21.82
N SER A 811 -32.72 13.36 20.95
CA SER A 811 -32.18 13.51 19.60
C SER A 811 -30.69 13.83 19.60
N ILE A 812 -30.22 14.66 20.51
CA ILE A 812 -28.82 14.97 20.72
C ILE A 812 -28.06 13.74 21.23
N ASP A 813 -28.60 13.03 22.22
CA ASP A 813 -27.99 11.80 22.74
C ASP A 813 -27.84 10.75 21.64
N GLN A 814 -28.87 10.51 20.83
CA GLN A 814 -28.81 9.59 19.69
C GLN A 814 -27.75 10.01 18.66
N ALA A 815 -27.63 11.30 18.35
CA ALA A 815 -26.64 11.80 17.42
C ALA A 815 -25.21 11.56 17.93
N PHE A 816 -24.92 11.88 19.19
CA PHE A 816 -23.61 11.63 19.80
C PHE A 816 -23.26 10.15 19.82
N ARG A 817 -24.18 9.29 20.23
CA ARG A 817 -23.97 7.83 20.26
C ARG A 817 -23.70 7.26 18.87
N LYS A 818 -24.46 7.67 17.87
CA LYS A 818 -24.29 7.18 16.49
C LYS A 818 -23.03 7.68 15.81
N VAL A 819 -22.66 8.95 16.06
CA VAL A 819 -21.52 9.59 15.35
C VAL A 819 -20.21 9.42 16.12
N LEU A 820 -20.23 9.63 17.42
CA LEU A 820 -19.03 9.65 18.26
C LEU A 820 -18.88 8.39 19.15
N GLY A 821 -19.90 7.54 19.22
CA GLY A 821 -19.89 6.30 20.00
C GLY A 821 -19.98 6.51 21.51
N ARG A 822 -20.43 7.68 22.01
CA ARG A 822 -20.56 7.99 23.42
C ARG A 822 -21.76 8.90 23.70
N ALA A 823 -22.15 8.97 24.95
CA ALA A 823 -23.13 9.95 25.38
C ALA A 823 -22.52 11.37 25.43
N PRO A 824 -23.34 12.41 25.21
CA PRO A 824 -22.93 13.80 25.40
C PRO A 824 -22.80 14.15 26.89
N SER A 825 -21.85 14.99 27.27
CA SER A 825 -21.77 15.63 28.57
C SER A 825 -22.90 16.68 28.75
N SER A 826 -23.26 17.04 29.99
CA SER A 826 -24.24 18.08 30.27
C SER A 826 -23.94 19.40 29.52
N ARG A 827 -22.67 19.80 29.44
CA ARG A 827 -22.25 21.00 28.72
C ARG A 827 -22.44 20.88 27.21
N GLU A 828 -22.22 19.71 26.64
CA GLU A 828 -22.47 19.44 25.23
C GLU A 828 -23.96 19.47 24.92
N ILE A 829 -24.83 18.92 25.80
CA ILE A 829 -26.28 18.98 25.66
C ILE A 829 -26.74 20.43 25.61
N ASP A 830 -26.33 21.28 26.59
CA ASP A 830 -26.77 22.69 26.66
C ASP A 830 -26.36 23.50 25.43
N ARG A 831 -25.12 23.27 24.93
CA ARG A 831 -24.61 23.89 23.70
C ARG A 831 -25.37 23.41 22.47
N SER A 832 -25.70 22.12 22.41
CA SER A 832 -26.43 21.53 21.28
C SER A 832 -27.85 21.99 21.21
N LEU A 833 -28.56 22.10 22.36
CA LEU A 833 -29.89 22.68 22.43
C LEU A 833 -29.91 24.14 21.93
N SER A 834 -28.93 24.94 22.39
CA SER A 834 -28.78 26.33 21.94
C SER A 834 -28.50 26.41 20.43
N PHE A 835 -27.68 25.49 19.89
CA PHE A 835 -27.43 25.42 18.45
C PHE A 835 -28.68 25.06 17.65
N LEU A 836 -29.45 24.03 18.07
CA LEU A 836 -30.70 23.62 17.41
C LEU A 836 -31.68 24.78 17.37
N GLN A 837 -31.88 25.48 18.50
CA GLN A 837 -32.79 26.64 18.54
C GLN A 837 -32.35 27.75 17.58
N LEU A 838 -31.06 28.12 17.59
CA LEU A 838 -30.52 29.13 16.66
C LEU A 838 -30.73 28.75 15.19
N CYS A 839 -30.58 27.47 14.85
CA CYS A 839 -30.81 27.00 13.48
C CYS A 839 -32.28 27.08 13.10
N VAL A 840 -33.19 26.69 13.98
CA VAL A 840 -34.64 26.77 13.75
C VAL A 840 -35.07 28.23 13.54
N ASP A 841 -34.62 29.15 14.41
CA ASP A 841 -34.93 30.57 14.33
C ASP A 841 -34.41 31.20 13.01
N ALA A 842 -33.15 30.91 12.64
CA ALA A 842 -32.56 31.40 11.40
C ALA A 842 -33.27 30.88 10.14
N LEU A 843 -33.77 29.63 10.15
CA LEU A 843 -34.52 29.04 9.05
C LEU A 843 -35.90 29.64 8.95
N ALA A 844 -36.54 29.93 10.09
CA ALA A 844 -37.85 30.60 10.15
C ALA A 844 -37.76 32.05 9.64
N GLU A 845 -36.76 32.83 10.03
CA GLU A 845 -36.49 34.17 9.53
C GLU A 845 -36.27 34.22 8.02
N GLN A 846 -35.43 33.28 7.49
CA GLN A 846 -35.17 33.21 6.05
C GLN A 846 -36.42 32.86 5.24
N SER A 847 -37.32 32.04 5.77
CA SER A 847 -38.58 31.68 5.11
C SER A 847 -39.51 32.84 5.04
N GLN A 848 -39.56 33.73 6.06
CA GLN A 848 -40.36 34.96 6.07
C GLN A 848 -39.84 36.02 5.09
N ALA A 849 -38.52 36.10 4.91
CA ALA A 849 -37.88 37.06 4.01
C ALA A 849 -38.04 36.72 2.51
N THR A 850 -38.42 35.49 2.16
CA THR A 850 -38.59 35.02 0.77
C THR A 850 -39.97 34.36 0.59
N PRO A 851 -41.07 35.12 0.51
CA PRO A 851 -42.40 34.54 0.42
C PRO A 851 -42.76 34.07 -1.00
N ALA A 852 -41.88 33.30 -1.64
CA ALA A 852 -42.07 32.91 -3.04
C ALA A 852 -43.10 31.80 -3.29
N THR A 853 -43.71 31.18 -2.26
CA THR A 853 -44.59 30.00 -2.47
C THR A 853 -45.89 29.94 -1.66
N GLY A 854 -46.15 30.85 -0.72
CA GLY A 854 -47.43 30.87 0.00
C GLY A 854 -47.81 29.61 0.82
N VAL A 855 -46.90 28.64 0.94
CA VAL A 855 -47.12 27.41 1.73
C VAL A 855 -46.46 27.60 3.08
N PRO A 856 -47.19 27.47 4.21
CA PRO A 856 -46.57 27.48 5.53
C PRO A 856 -45.58 26.34 5.63
N VAL A 857 -44.31 26.64 5.93
CA VAL A 857 -43.31 25.58 6.19
C VAL A 857 -43.59 25.01 7.57
N ASP A 858 -43.70 23.68 7.64
CA ASP A 858 -43.95 22.96 8.86
C ASP A 858 -42.76 23.11 9.82
N LYS A 859 -43.01 23.42 11.10
CA LYS A 859 -42.01 23.50 12.17
C LYS A 859 -41.14 22.23 12.23
N GLN A 860 -41.71 21.07 11.91
CA GLN A 860 -41.00 19.81 11.85
C GLN A 860 -39.93 19.77 10.76
N GLN A 861 -40.14 20.48 9.63
CA GLN A 861 -39.11 20.57 8.58
C GLN A 861 -37.88 21.41 9.05
N TYR A 862 -38.13 22.49 9.80
CA TYR A 862 -37.05 23.30 10.39
C TYR A 862 -36.24 22.50 11.40
N ARG A 863 -36.94 21.75 12.27
CA ARG A 863 -36.30 20.87 13.25
C ARG A 863 -35.45 19.81 12.58
N THR A 864 -35.97 19.15 11.55
CA THR A 864 -35.20 18.14 10.78
C THR A 864 -33.94 18.74 10.12
N ALA A 865 -34.08 19.94 9.54
CA ALA A 865 -32.94 20.64 8.95
C ALA A 865 -31.90 21.06 10.01
N ALA A 866 -32.35 21.51 11.19
CA ALA A 866 -31.49 21.85 12.31
C ALA A 866 -30.71 20.62 12.83
N LEU A 867 -31.37 19.46 12.96
CA LEU A 867 -30.76 18.20 13.34
C LEU A 867 -29.73 17.72 12.27
N SER A 868 -30.07 17.89 10.98
CA SER A 868 -29.13 17.57 9.89
C SER A 868 -27.87 18.45 9.94
N ALA A 869 -28.03 19.75 10.20
CA ALA A 869 -26.93 20.67 10.40
C ALA A 869 -26.08 20.32 11.66
N PHE A 870 -26.74 19.89 12.73
CA PHE A 870 -26.11 19.45 13.96
C PHE A 870 -25.25 18.20 13.72
N VAL A 871 -25.80 17.19 13.06
CA VAL A 871 -25.09 15.96 12.68
C VAL A 871 -23.90 16.29 11.77
N HIS A 872 -24.06 17.21 10.82
CA HIS A 872 -22.97 17.69 9.99
C HIS A 872 -21.83 18.29 10.81
N GLY A 873 -22.19 19.08 11.83
CA GLY A 873 -21.22 19.62 12.80
C GLY A 873 -20.46 18.52 13.54
N LEU A 874 -21.14 17.44 13.97
CA LEU A 874 -20.49 16.30 14.63
C LEU A 874 -19.53 15.56 13.71
N PHE A 875 -19.88 15.32 12.45
CA PHE A 875 -18.98 14.71 11.46
C PHE A 875 -17.75 15.57 11.18
N SER A 876 -17.83 16.89 11.38
CA SER A 876 -16.72 17.83 11.19
C SER A 876 -15.82 17.98 12.42
N THR A 877 -16.06 17.23 13.51
CA THR A 877 -15.23 17.29 14.72
C THR A 877 -13.97 16.47 14.57
N ARG A 878 -12.90 16.85 15.31
CA ARG A 878 -11.68 16.03 15.44
C ARG A 878 -12.01 14.63 15.97
N GLU A 879 -12.90 14.53 16.96
CA GLU A 879 -13.27 13.27 17.60
C GLU A 879 -13.87 12.25 16.62
N PHE A 880 -14.54 12.71 15.55
CA PHE A 880 -15.06 11.80 14.52
C PHE A 880 -13.95 11.10 13.75
N ILE A 881 -12.86 11.82 13.44
CA ILE A 881 -11.77 11.33 12.57
C ILE A 881 -10.52 10.84 13.32
N TRP A 882 -10.49 10.94 14.65
CA TRP A 882 -9.39 10.47 15.48
C TRP A 882 -9.83 9.35 16.43
N ILE A 883 -8.93 8.42 16.67
CA ILE A 883 -9.05 7.35 17.66
C ILE A 883 -8.06 7.66 18.79
N GLU A 884 -8.57 7.63 20.02
CA GLU A 884 -7.77 7.75 21.24
C GLU A 884 -7.21 6.42 21.71
#